data_fb9440198c7f305ace23d48ff1fda847
#
_entry.id   fb9440198c7f305ace23d48ff1fda847
#
_cell.length_a   1.000
_cell.length_b   1.000
_cell.length_c   1.000
_cell.angle_alpha   90.00
_cell.angle_beta   90.00
_cell.angle_gamma   90.00
#
_symmetry.space_group_name_H-M   'P 1'
#
loop_
_entity.id
_entity.type
_entity.pdbx_description
1 polymer ?
#
loop_
_entity_poly.entity_id
_entity_poly.type
_entity_poly.pdbx_seq_one_letter_code
_entity_poly.pdbx_strand_id
1 'polypeptide(L)'
;MLQNHKIDDMSVWFEDMLGIFGKDRFFIELHPHDLDMQREYNQVLIEVFRKKYDVKCLLANDIHYVDENHHETHNFLYRMNTSFDEAGIDKLHFATEEEMIQKWYDAGMGDIIEDEYLYEGIESTKEIASRCHAELDTETVKEPKFPTPSTFKDNKEYMLNLLQKGMADKVRDKLIVEEDIPKYVDRLKIELDLIADKGYIDYFLITNDFTQWAYENDILMSPGRGSASGSLICWLLGITHLDPIKYDLFFERFMNPERIKEPDIDNDFQDNRRADVKSYVASKWGDANIASVCAYSRYSVNTLFRDLAKDKGIDFKLSNKIAKTISGHISLNKDLTSFTDLMNSNSEVRGFVESLDKKEGQDFITTIDTLIGNIRNQTIAGGGVIISSQPLYDVMPLRKSKEGDLVTEWQIDELASMKFLKIDMLGLSTLSVIMEVMKKVGITIDEIYRMSIDREDLDEEEQKYYDKAYELLCEGDTYGVFQFGGANITRCXQKMVPRNVEDIAAVNAIYRPGVIKLGATEAFLRRRNGQEESKNDHHALFDDVLAPTENIMIYQEQFIQMFNLLGLNFGQGDILRKIAEGLDYKKCNAYLEEHLYPHPEKMLLPLEDTKAVAKKLIDNAGYLFNKSHAISYSILAYWTSYFKAKYPAEFTEVMLNSHTGQHEEIALGLTMGRKLLDNPVVSVGDINTFSKQFSVTKXNITIGLKNIKGLGDSVLNKIEKNRPFGSGWLDFTEFYRDNLELKMIPHNGLKVLIQLGLFDGLLFCGKEYTRKALCDIMDVYNTFTLQTKKNFKTLMVKLFDDEDIEFNDLISGKYIPALLDAFKIPTEEYTEKELVNFELEFVGFRVSENVERLKMMTELVNHLEFQHISEYDEEEENSPHFWTKISTVEKLKTKKGKPYANVRAEDGSSFRVWHNKLQYCEDELVPGKIVAVKLTSDNFGRSLAWDRNSLLTEDNLLKLQQELY
;
A
#
# COMPACT_ATOMS: atom_id res chain seq x y z
N MET A 1 -3.87 -44.81 4.28
CA MET A 1 -3.53 -46.21 3.94
C MET A 1 -4.73 -47.15 4.02
N LEU A 2 -5.55 -47.04 5.06
CA LEU A 2 -6.74 -47.88 5.16
C LEU A 2 -7.75 -47.62 4.04
N GLN A 3 -7.90 -46.36 3.64
CA GLN A 3 -8.79 -45.96 2.57
C GLN A 3 -8.44 -46.64 1.25
N ASN A 4 -7.14 -46.93 1.03
CA ASN A 4 -6.65 -47.56 -0.18
C ASN A 4 -6.38 -49.05 0.02
N HIS A 5 -6.84 -49.61 1.14
CA HIS A 5 -6.72 -51.05 1.47
C HIS A 5 -5.26 -51.50 1.53
N LYS A 6 -4.37 -50.65 2.07
CA LYS A 6 -2.95 -50.92 2.15
C LYS A 6 -2.54 -51.34 3.57
N ILE A 7 -3.13 -52.42 4.07
CA ILE A 7 -2.90 -52.86 5.45
C ILE A 7 -1.43 -53.24 5.69
N ASP A 8 -0.79 -53.89 4.72
CA ASP A 8 0.63 -54.26 4.88
C ASP A 8 1.53 -53.02 4.96
N ASP A 9 1.27 -51.99 4.12
CA ASP A 9 2.03 -50.73 4.17
C ASP A 9 1.79 -50.05 5.51
N MET A 10 0.55 -50.08 6.00
CA MET A 10 0.23 -49.49 7.28
C MET A 10 0.91 -50.20 8.42
N SER A 11 1.05 -51.58 8.33
CA SER A 11 1.76 -52.35 9.35
C SER A 11 3.24 -51.95 9.44
N VAL A 12 3.86 -51.69 8.31
CA VAL A 12 5.26 -51.25 8.27
C VAL A 12 5.37 -49.86 8.92
N TRP A 13 4.50 -48.97 8.52
CA TRP A 13 4.48 -47.63 9.09
C TRP A 13 4.23 -47.66 10.61
N PHE A 14 3.26 -48.46 11.02
CA PHE A 14 2.88 -48.61 12.43
C PHE A 14 4.08 -49.10 13.26
N GLU A 15 4.78 -50.10 12.75
CA GLU A 15 5.95 -50.63 13.45
C GLU A 15 7.08 -49.58 13.54
N ASP A 16 7.26 -48.78 12.49
CA ASP A 16 8.25 -47.71 12.53
C ASP A 16 7.88 -46.67 13.61
N MET A 17 6.61 -46.25 13.66
CA MET A 17 6.15 -45.28 14.67
C MET A 17 6.28 -45.85 16.09
N LEU A 18 5.94 -47.14 16.22
CA LEU A 18 6.04 -47.82 17.50
C LEU A 18 7.51 -47.91 17.97
N GLY A 19 8.43 -48.15 17.01
CA GLY A 19 9.86 -48.14 17.30
C GLY A 19 10.40 -46.79 17.73
N ILE A 20 9.82 -45.70 17.16
CA ILE A 20 10.25 -44.34 17.50
C ILE A 20 9.70 -43.92 18.88
N PHE A 21 8.42 -44.14 19.12
CA PHE A 21 7.74 -43.59 20.30
C PHE A 21 7.57 -44.55 21.46
N GLY A 22 7.55 -45.84 21.18
CA GLY A 22 7.25 -46.84 22.20
C GLY A 22 5.74 -46.99 22.36
N LYS A 23 5.28 -48.09 22.90
CA LYS A 23 3.86 -48.35 23.00
C LYS A 23 3.13 -47.49 24.06
N ASP A 24 3.87 -46.89 24.98
CA ASP A 24 3.28 -45.98 26.00
C ASP A 24 3.04 -44.59 25.48
N ARG A 25 3.63 -44.21 24.36
CA ARG A 25 3.53 -42.87 23.80
C ARG A 25 2.87 -42.83 22.43
N PHE A 26 2.28 -43.93 22.00
CA PHE A 26 1.67 -44.07 20.70
C PHE A 26 0.30 -44.71 20.90
N PHE A 27 -0.74 -44.09 20.36
CA PHE A 27 -2.11 -44.52 20.58
C PHE A 27 -2.83 -44.70 19.26
N ILE A 28 -3.79 -45.63 19.23
CA ILE A 28 -4.68 -45.85 18.09
C ILE A 28 -5.92 -44.97 18.31
N GLU A 29 -6.17 -44.03 17.42
CA GLU A 29 -7.31 -43.11 17.59
C GLU A 29 -8.54 -43.65 16.88
N LEU A 30 -9.60 -43.85 17.66
CA LEU A 30 -10.93 -44.27 17.20
C LEU A 30 -11.86 -43.07 17.18
N HIS A 31 -12.69 -42.97 16.13
CA HIS A 31 -13.70 -41.92 16.02
C HIS A 31 -15.09 -42.53 16.01
N PRO A 32 -16.07 -41.91 16.71
CA PRO A 32 -17.43 -42.45 16.76
C PRO A 32 -18.31 -41.91 15.63
N HIS A 33 -17.75 -41.74 14.45
CA HIS A 33 -18.48 -41.16 13.33
C HIS A 33 -19.35 -42.17 12.64
N ASP A 34 -20.60 -41.78 12.32
CA ASP A 34 -21.58 -42.66 11.70
C ASP A 34 -21.37 -42.74 10.19
N LEU A 35 -20.29 -43.41 9.81
CA LEU A 35 -19.88 -43.62 8.42
C LEU A 35 -19.47 -45.09 8.26
N ASP A 36 -19.87 -45.72 7.15
CA ASP A 36 -19.45 -47.10 6.85
C ASP A 36 -17.94 -47.21 6.86
N MET A 37 -17.27 -46.24 6.27
CA MET A 37 -15.80 -46.21 6.20
C MET A 37 -15.18 -46.15 7.59
N GLN A 38 -15.74 -45.34 8.49
CA GLN A 38 -15.24 -45.25 9.85
C GLN A 38 -15.43 -46.55 10.64
N ARG A 39 -16.56 -47.20 10.44
CA ARG A 39 -16.80 -48.52 11.09
C ARG A 39 -15.75 -49.53 10.62
N GLU A 40 -15.48 -49.52 9.34
CA GLU A 40 -14.44 -50.45 8.79
C GLU A 40 -13.07 -50.10 9.34
N TYR A 41 -12.73 -48.80 9.38
CA TYR A 41 -11.42 -48.38 9.91
C TYR A 41 -11.27 -48.79 11.37
N ASN A 42 -12.25 -48.51 12.18
CA ASN A 42 -12.20 -48.81 13.60
C ASN A 42 -12.06 -50.30 13.82
N GLN A 43 -12.77 -51.09 13.05
CA GLN A 43 -12.70 -52.55 13.17
C GLN A 43 -11.29 -53.09 12.82
N VAL A 44 -10.71 -52.57 11.74
CA VAL A 44 -9.36 -52.93 11.36
C VAL A 44 -8.34 -52.48 12.43
N LEU A 45 -8.51 -51.24 12.91
CA LEU A 45 -7.59 -50.71 13.91
C LEU A 45 -7.59 -51.55 15.18
N ILE A 46 -8.77 -52.06 15.59
CA ILE A 46 -8.86 -52.87 16.79
C ILE A 46 -8.37 -54.29 16.48
N GLU A 47 -8.93 -54.97 15.45
CA GLU A 47 -8.65 -56.38 15.19
C GLU A 47 -7.23 -56.63 14.73
N VAL A 48 -6.68 -55.76 13.86
CA VAL A 48 -5.35 -55.95 13.30
C VAL A 48 -4.27 -55.29 14.17
N PHE A 49 -4.48 -54.05 14.60
CA PHE A 49 -3.41 -53.28 15.21
C PHE A 49 -3.46 -53.28 16.75
N ARG A 50 -4.63 -52.99 17.35
CA ARG A 50 -4.75 -52.95 18.82
C ARG A 50 -4.40 -54.32 19.41
N LYS A 51 -5.01 -55.40 18.87
CA LYS A 51 -4.82 -56.71 19.42
C LYS A 51 -3.44 -57.29 19.16
N LYS A 52 -2.89 -57.03 17.95
CA LYS A 52 -1.56 -57.55 17.58
C LYS A 52 -0.45 -56.87 18.35
N TYR A 53 -0.48 -55.56 18.48
CA TYR A 53 0.63 -54.78 19.03
C TYR A 53 0.44 -54.37 20.48
N ASP A 54 -0.73 -54.58 21.03
CA ASP A 54 -1.07 -54.18 22.42
C ASP A 54 -0.80 -52.72 22.66
N VAL A 55 -1.15 -51.89 21.66
CA VAL A 55 -1.07 -50.42 21.76
C VAL A 55 -2.46 -49.90 22.10
N LYS A 56 -2.56 -49.14 23.15
CA LYS A 56 -3.86 -48.67 23.63
C LYS A 56 -4.59 -47.80 22.59
N CYS A 57 -5.90 -47.92 22.57
CA CYS A 57 -6.71 -47.06 21.72
C CYS A 57 -7.19 -45.86 22.50
N LEU A 58 -7.61 -44.86 21.76
CA LEU A 58 -8.02 -43.54 22.24
C LEU A 58 -9.29 -43.13 21.50
N LEU A 59 -10.30 -42.63 22.22
CA LEU A 59 -11.53 -42.17 21.59
C LEU A 59 -11.51 -40.66 21.45
N ALA A 60 -11.69 -40.17 20.24
CA ALA A 60 -11.67 -38.72 19.95
C ALA A 60 -12.78 -38.39 18.96
N ASN A 61 -13.22 -37.12 18.97
CA ASN A 61 -14.36 -36.72 18.16
C ASN A 61 -14.03 -35.87 16.94
N ASP A 62 -12.74 -35.57 16.69
CA ASP A 62 -12.39 -34.67 15.59
C ASP A 62 -13.15 -33.34 15.73
N ILE A 63 -12.91 -32.66 16.84
CA ILE A 63 -13.70 -31.50 17.24
C ILE A 63 -13.44 -30.31 16.30
N HIS A 64 -14.52 -29.76 15.73
CA HIS A 64 -14.47 -28.58 14.86
C HIS A 64 -15.24 -27.40 15.42
N TYR A 65 -16.11 -27.60 16.42
CA TYR A 65 -16.90 -26.54 17.03
C TYR A 65 -17.34 -26.94 18.45
N VAL A 66 -17.77 -25.93 19.22
CA VAL A 66 -18.06 -26.16 20.65
C VAL A 66 -19.38 -26.89 20.87
N ASP A 67 -20.46 -26.35 20.31
CA ASP A 67 -21.83 -26.90 20.55
C ASP A 67 -22.33 -27.70 19.34
N GLU A 68 -23.16 -28.67 19.60
CA GLU A 68 -23.75 -29.50 18.56
C GLU A 68 -24.51 -28.64 17.52
N ASN A 69 -25.17 -27.57 17.97
CA ASN A 69 -25.95 -26.71 17.07
C ASN A 69 -25.10 -25.79 16.19
N HIS A 70 -23.78 -25.85 16.29
CA HIS A 70 -22.89 -25.06 15.42
C HIS A 70 -22.58 -25.76 14.10
N HIS A 71 -23.21 -26.89 13.83
CA HIS A 71 -22.94 -27.65 12.61
C HIS A 71 -23.20 -26.82 11.34
N GLU A 72 -24.32 -26.10 11.29
CA GLU A 72 -24.63 -25.27 10.11
C GLU A 72 -23.68 -24.09 9.97
N THR A 73 -23.24 -23.54 11.08
CA THR A 73 -22.22 -22.49 11.04
C THR A 73 -20.92 -23.02 10.44
N HIS A 74 -20.52 -24.24 10.83
CA HIS A 74 -19.35 -24.90 10.29
C HIS A 74 -19.52 -25.14 8.78
N ASN A 75 -20.69 -25.59 8.35
CA ASN A 75 -20.98 -25.79 6.93
C ASN A 75 -20.89 -24.48 6.14
N PHE A 76 -21.37 -23.38 6.72
CA PHE A 76 -21.24 -22.07 6.09
C PHE A 76 -19.77 -21.73 5.85
N LEU A 77 -18.91 -21.90 6.86
CA LEU A 77 -17.47 -21.65 6.70
C LEU A 77 -16.87 -22.57 5.65
N TYR A 78 -17.29 -23.81 5.63
CA TYR A 78 -16.79 -24.79 4.68
C TYR A 78 -17.13 -24.38 3.25
N ARG A 79 -18.37 -23.92 3.01
CA ARG A 79 -18.80 -23.41 1.70
C ARG A 79 -18.01 -22.17 1.29
N MET A 80 -17.69 -21.29 2.24
CA MET A 80 -16.97 -20.06 1.94
C MET A 80 -15.51 -20.34 1.57
N ASN A 81 -14.92 -21.44 2.03
CA ASN A 81 -13.50 -21.74 1.87
C ASN A 81 -13.19 -22.91 0.94
N THR A 82 -14.19 -23.61 0.45
CA THR A 82 -14.03 -24.74 -0.47
C THR A 82 -15.08 -24.67 -1.56
N SER A 83 -14.99 -25.61 -2.52
CA SER A 83 -16.02 -25.76 -3.55
C SER A 83 -17.12 -26.73 -3.14
N PHE A 84 -17.06 -27.29 -1.94
CA PHE A 84 -18.04 -28.26 -1.47
C PHE A 84 -19.12 -27.58 -0.64
N ASP A 85 -20.34 -28.12 -0.70
CA ASP A 85 -21.51 -27.53 -0.02
C ASP A 85 -21.57 -27.83 1.46
N GLU A 86 -21.01 -28.97 1.90
CA GLU A 86 -21.04 -29.38 3.30
C GLU A 86 -19.72 -30.02 3.72
N ALA A 87 -19.44 -29.95 5.02
CA ALA A 87 -18.25 -30.58 5.59
C ALA A 87 -18.39 -32.11 5.75
N GLY A 88 -19.51 -32.65 5.35
CA GLY A 88 -19.78 -34.11 5.41
C GLY A 88 -20.61 -34.53 6.60
N ILE A 89 -19.98 -34.82 7.73
CA ILE A 89 -20.70 -35.36 8.89
C ILE A 89 -21.00 -34.25 9.90
N ASP A 90 -22.02 -34.52 10.73
CA ASP A 90 -22.41 -33.65 11.85
C ASP A 90 -21.81 -34.17 13.16
N LYS A 91 -22.18 -33.50 14.27
CA LYS A 91 -21.81 -33.89 15.64
C LYS A 91 -20.29 -33.92 15.86
N LEU A 92 -19.58 -32.98 15.26
CA LEU A 92 -18.16 -32.80 15.48
C LEU A 92 -17.91 -31.74 16.57
N HIS A 93 -18.77 -31.74 17.59
CA HIS A 93 -18.71 -30.78 18.67
C HIS A 93 -17.88 -31.27 19.84
N PHE A 94 -17.60 -30.39 20.79
CA PHE A 94 -16.88 -30.71 22.01
C PHE A 94 -17.83 -31.46 22.93
N ALA A 95 -17.91 -32.78 22.74
CA ALA A 95 -18.89 -33.63 23.36
C ALA A 95 -18.45 -34.07 24.75
N THR A 96 -19.44 -34.24 25.65
CA THR A 96 -19.20 -34.84 26.97
C THR A 96 -18.95 -36.34 26.83
N GLU A 97 -18.42 -36.95 27.90
CA GLU A 97 -18.19 -38.40 27.88
C GLU A 97 -19.47 -39.15 27.56
N GLU A 98 -20.59 -38.77 28.18
CA GLU A 98 -21.90 -39.41 27.94
C GLU A 98 -22.32 -39.28 26.47
N GLU A 99 -22.10 -38.08 25.90
CA GLU A 99 -22.42 -37.85 24.48
C GLU A 99 -21.54 -38.71 23.56
N MET A 100 -20.28 -38.88 23.90
CA MET A 100 -19.35 -39.70 23.11
C MET A 100 -19.77 -41.18 23.15
N ILE A 101 -20.16 -41.69 24.34
CA ILE A 101 -20.64 -43.05 24.47
C ILE A 101 -21.90 -43.23 23.64
N GLN A 102 -22.84 -42.32 23.73
CA GLN A 102 -24.09 -42.40 22.99
C GLN A 102 -23.81 -42.35 21.48
N LYS A 103 -22.94 -41.45 21.06
CA LYS A 103 -22.55 -41.34 19.66
C LYS A 103 -21.92 -42.65 19.12
N TRP A 104 -21.12 -43.27 19.96
CA TRP A 104 -20.45 -44.54 19.60
C TRP A 104 -21.48 -45.62 19.29
N TYR A 105 -22.47 -45.80 20.22
CA TYR A 105 -23.49 -46.81 20.04
C TYR A 105 -24.48 -46.45 18.93
N ASP A 106 -24.81 -45.18 18.78
CA ASP A 106 -25.71 -44.75 17.71
C ASP A 106 -25.06 -44.98 16.32
N ALA A 107 -23.75 -44.92 16.24
CA ALA A 107 -23.01 -45.19 14.97
C ALA A 107 -22.85 -46.68 14.70
N GLY A 108 -23.37 -47.53 15.55
CA GLY A 108 -23.32 -48.99 15.36
C GLY A 108 -22.00 -49.61 15.77
N MET A 109 -21.10 -48.84 16.43
CA MET A 109 -19.78 -49.36 16.80
C MET A 109 -19.85 -50.49 17.83
N GLY A 110 -20.87 -50.48 18.71
CA GLY A 110 -21.05 -51.52 19.70
C GLY A 110 -21.36 -52.90 19.11
N ASP A 111 -21.85 -52.93 17.88
CA ASP A 111 -22.15 -54.19 17.20
C ASP A 111 -20.89 -54.84 16.60
N ILE A 112 -19.82 -54.13 16.43
CA ILE A 112 -18.61 -54.60 15.72
C ILE A 112 -17.36 -54.53 16.58
N ILE A 113 -17.37 -53.83 17.72
CA ILE A 113 -16.21 -53.69 18.60
C ILE A 113 -16.67 -53.95 20.04
N GLU A 114 -15.92 -54.80 20.76
CA GLU A 114 -16.23 -55.12 22.17
C GLU A 114 -16.14 -53.80 23.02
N ASP A 115 -17.04 -53.72 24.00
CA ASP A 115 -17.14 -52.54 24.86
C ASP A 115 -15.84 -52.21 25.61
N GLU A 116 -15.01 -53.19 25.88
CA GLU A 116 -13.78 -52.95 26.61
C GLU A 116 -12.89 -51.93 25.88
N TYR A 117 -12.92 -51.91 24.54
CA TYR A 117 -12.12 -50.97 23.75
C TYR A 117 -12.71 -49.56 23.75
N LEU A 118 -14.03 -49.45 23.83
CA LEU A 118 -14.67 -48.14 24.04
C LEU A 118 -14.17 -47.51 25.36
N TYR A 119 -14.25 -48.29 26.44
CA TYR A 119 -13.85 -47.79 27.75
C TYR A 119 -12.37 -47.55 27.86
N GLU A 120 -11.55 -48.41 27.20
CA GLU A 120 -10.12 -48.14 27.11
C GLU A 120 -9.86 -46.79 26.41
N GLY A 121 -10.57 -46.54 25.33
CA GLY A 121 -10.42 -45.28 24.59
C GLY A 121 -10.73 -44.06 25.44
N ILE A 122 -11.75 -44.14 26.27
CA ILE A 122 -12.10 -43.04 27.18
C ILE A 122 -11.03 -42.88 28.26
N GLU A 123 -10.61 -43.99 28.85
CA GLU A 123 -9.59 -43.95 29.91
C GLU A 123 -8.25 -43.44 29.39
N SER A 124 -7.92 -43.73 28.13
CA SER A 124 -6.69 -43.21 27.52
C SER A 124 -6.66 -41.69 27.45
N THR A 125 -7.81 -41.04 27.20
CA THR A 125 -7.85 -39.59 27.19
C THR A 125 -7.54 -39.02 28.57
N LYS A 126 -8.04 -39.66 29.63
CA LYS A 126 -7.75 -39.24 31.01
C LYS A 126 -6.30 -39.45 31.36
N GLU A 127 -5.74 -40.59 30.92
CA GLU A 127 -4.33 -40.93 31.16
C GLU A 127 -3.42 -39.92 30.47
N ILE A 128 -3.70 -39.59 29.21
CA ILE A 128 -2.88 -38.65 28.45
C ILE A 128 -2.93 -37.28 29.14
N ALA A 129 -4.14 -36.85 29.50
CA ALA A 129 -4.30 -35.55 30.16
C ALA A 129 -3.50 -35.44 31.47
N SER A 130 -3.49 -36.55 32.21
CA SER A 130 -2.75 -36.61 33.51
C SER A 130 -1.24 -36.55 33.32
N ARG A 131 -0.76 -36.90 32.11
CA ARG A 131 0.67 -36.94 31.80
C ARG A 131 1.18 -35.66 31.15
N CYS A 132 0.30 -34.76 30.73
CA CYS A 132 0.67 -33.54 30.00
C CYS A 132 0.79 -32.38 30.97
N HIS A 133 2.01 -31.82 31.09
CA HIS A 133 2.32 -30.75 32.03
C HIS A 133 3.14 -29.65 31.37
N ALA A 134 2.90 -29.43 30.07
CA ALA A 134 3.63 -28.40 29.33
C ALA A 134 3.34 -27.01 29.88
N GLU A 135 4.39 -26.22 30.05
CA GLU A 135 4.26 -24.83 30.48
C GLU A 135 5.04 -23.95 29.54
N LEU A 136 4.51 -22.76 29.29
CA LEU A 136 5.20 -21.78 28.46
C LEU A 136 6.04 -20.89 29.37
N ASP A 137 7.26 -20.60 28.93
CA ASP A 137 8.15 -19.69 29.66
C ASP A 137 7.76 -18.26 29.28
N THR A 138 6.98 -17.62 30.14
CA THR A 138 6.52 -16.25 29.92
C THR A 138 7.37 -15.21 30.66
N GLU A 139 8.38 -15.65 31.40
CA GLU A 139 9.17 -14.75 32.26
C GLU A 139 10.54 -14.42 31.70
N THR A 140 11.19 -15.36 31.00
CA THR A 140 12.53 -15.12 30.46
C THR A 140 12.45 -14.16 29.29
N VAL A 141 13.22 -13.07 29.34
CA VAL A 141 13.33 -12.14 28.22
C VAL A 141 14.15 -12.81 27.12
N LYS A 142 13.59 -12.85 25.91
CA LYS A 142 14.18 -13.59 24.79
C LYS A 142 14.83 -12.67 23.76
N GLU A 143 15.06 -11.41 24.13
CA GLU A 143 15.75 -10.44 23.30
C GLU A 143 17.18 -10.91 23.05
N PRO A 144 17.66 -10.86 21.81
CA PRO A 144 19.03 -11.30 21.55
C PRO A 144 20.05 -10.34 22.15
N LYS A 145 21.21 -10.86 22.54
CA LYS A 145 22.30 -10.05 23.07
C LYS A 145 23.23 -9.69 21.92
N PHE A 146 23.54 -8.41 21.80
CA PHE A 146 24.47 -7.96 20.75
C PHE A 146 25.90 -8.40 21.14
N PRO A 147 26.66 -9.00 20.22
CA PRO A 147 28.03 -9.42 20.57
C PRO A 147 28.92 -8.21 20.82
N THR A 148 29.41 -8.05 22.05
CA THR A 148 30.25 -6.92 22.39
C THR A 148 31.60 -7.01 21.67
N PRO A 149 32.03 -5.98 20.91
CA PRO A 149 33.34 -6.00 20.29
C PRO A 149 34.43 -6.14 21.40
N SER A 150 35.52 -6.84 21.06
CA SER A 150 36.52 -7.26 22.04
C SER A 150 37.24 -6.10 22.76
N THR A 151 37.26 -4.91 22.17
CA THR A 151 37.92 -3.75 22.74
C THR A 151 37.10 -3.05 23.82
N PHE A 152 35.86 -3.47 24.03
CA PHE A 152 34.95 -2.86 25.03
C PHE A 152 34.57 -3.89 26.08
N LYS A 153 34.42 -3.41 27.35
CA LYS A 153 34.08 -4.32 28.45
C LYS A 153 32.62 -4.79 28.38
N ASP A 154 31.72 -3.93 27.92
CA ASP A 154 30.29 -4.29 27.77
C ASP A 154 29.64 -3.42 26.72
N ASN A 155 28.37 -3.70 26.44
CA ASN A 155 27.65 -3.03 25.38
C ASN A 155 27.31 -1.59 25.74
N LYS A 156 27.19 -1.24 27.01
CA LYS A 156 26.97 0.15 27.38
C LYS A 156 28.20 0.99 27.01
N GLU A 157 29.40 0.50 27.29
CA GLU A 157 30.65 1.17 26.90
C GLU A 157 30.75 1.32 25.39
N TYR A 158 30.42 0.26 24.66
CA TYR A 158 30.44 0.28 23.21
C TYR A 158 29.46 1.31 22.65
N MET A 159 28.23 1.33 23.17
CA MET A 159 27.23 2.30 22.75
C MET A 159 27.67 3.73 23.03
N LEU A 160 28.26 3.96 24.23
CA LEU A 160 28.74 5.30 24.51
C LEU A 160 29.83 5.75 23.55
N ASN A 161 30.71 4.84 23.12
CA ASN A 161 31.71 5.13 22.11
C ASN A 161 31.05 5.53 20.78
N LEU A 162 30.03 4.79 20.35
CA LEU A 162 29.28 5.11 19.12
C LEU A 162 28.59 6.47 19.23
N LEU A 163 28.02 6.78 20.41
CA LEU A 163 27.34 8.05 20.61
C LEU A 163 28.31 9.22 20.60
N GLN A 164 29.52 9.05 21.18
CA GLN A 164 30.54 10.07 21.11
C GLN A 164 31.00 10.34 19.69
N LYS A 165 31.17 9.30 18.90
CA LYS A 165 31.47 9.45 17.48
C LYS A 165 30.36 10.18 16.73
N GLY A 166 29.12 9.81 16.99
CA GLY A 166 27.96 10.45 16.37
C GLY A 166 27.87 11.93 16.71
N MET A 167 28.09 12.26 17.99
CA MET A 167 28.08 13.65 18.42
C MET A 167 29.19 14.44 17.72
N ALA A 168 30.41 13.90 17.66
CA ALA A 168 31.53 14.56 17.01
C ALA A 168 31.24 14.79 15.53
N ASP A 169 30.64 13.81 14.86
CA ASP A 169 30.27 13.94 13.44
C ASP A 169 29.26 15.08 13.23
N LYS A 170 28.27 15.19 14.10
CA LYS A 170 27.25 16.24 13.98
C LYS A 170 27.84 17.62 14.21
N VAL A 171 28.76 17.74 15.17
CA VAL A 171 29.42 19.02 15.42
C VAL A 171 30.34 19.38 14.25
N ARG A 172 31.11 18.43 13.74
CA ARG A 172 31.99 18.66 12.58
C ARG A 172 31.18 19.11 11.37
N ASP A 173 30.03 18.51 11.12
CA ASP A 173 29.17 18.84 9.98
C ASP A 173 28.32 20.08 10.24
N LYS A 174 28.49 20.74 11.40
CA LYS A 174 27.77 21.97 11.76
C LYS A 174 26.27 21.78 11.90
N LEU A 175 25.86 20.54 12.16
CA LEU A 175 24.45 20.25 12.44
C LEU A 175 24.11 20.53 13.89
N ILE A 176 25.13 20.50 14.77
CA ILE A 176 25.04 20.96 16.14
C ILE A 176 26.03 22.11 16.29
N VAL A 177 25.55 23.30 16.69
CA VAL A 177 26.43 24.42 16.92
C VAL A 177 27.12 24.27 18.28
N GLU A 178 28.37 24.79 18.37
CA GLU A 178 29.20 24.57 19.57
C GLU A 178 28.57 25.07 20.87
N GLU A 179 27.88 26.21 20.82
CA GLU A 179 27.28 26.76 22.03
C GLU A 179 26.09 25.91 22.53
N ASP A 180 25.52 25.06 21.69
CA ASP A 180 24.41 24.17 22.05
C ASP A 180 24.88 22.78 22.53
N ILE A 181 26.19 22.50 22.49
CA ILE A 181 26.70 21.17 22.87
C ILE A 181 26.25 20.77 24.29
N PRO A 182 26.30 21.64 25.31
CA PRO A 182 25.83 21.24 26.63
C PRO A 182 24.35 20.78 26.64
N LYS A 183 23.53 21.43 25.88
CA LYS A 183 22.11 21.07 25.74
C LYS A 183 21.95 19.67 25.19
N TYR A 184 22.73 19.32 24.15
CA TYR A 184 22.67 17.98 23.55
C TYR A 184 23.26 16.92 24.48
N VAL A 185 24.34 17.25 25.20
CA VAL A 185 24.93 16.32 26.18
C VAL A 185 23.94 16.01 27.29
N ASP A 186 23.24 17.03 27.79
CA ASP A 186 22.24 16.84 28.86
C ASP A 186 21.12 15.91 28.38
N ARG A 187 20.62 16.12 27.12
CA ARG A 187 19.60 15.27 26.55
C ARG A 187 20.12 13.85 26.36
N LEU A 188 21.35 13.72 25.92
CA LEU A 188 21.98 12.42 25.70
C LEU A 188 22.02 11.61 27.00
N LYS A 189 22.39 12.25 28.12
CA LYS A 189 22.44 11.58 29.43
C LYS A 189 21.06 11.08 29.85
N ILE A 190 20.04 11.91 29.68
CA ILE A 190 18.67 11.53 30.02
C ILE A 190 18.25 10.28 29.25
N GLU A 191 18.49 10.30 27.94
CA GLU A 191 18.08 9.19 27.07
C GLU A 191 18.87 7.92 27.37
N LEU A 192 20.20 8.04 27.50
CA LEU A 192 21.05 6.86 27.72
C LEU A 192 20.76 6.23 29.06
N ASP A 193 20.56 7.03 30.13
CA ASP A 193 20.24 6.49 31.44
C ASP A 193 18.94 5.69 31.39
N LEU A 194 17.91 6.18 30.69
CA LEU A 194 16.65 5.46 30.62
C LEU A 194 16.78 4.18 29.78
N ILE A 195 17.46 4.26 28.66
CA ILE A 195 17.67 3.08 27.82
C ILE A 195 18.44 2.00 28.56
N ALA A 196 19.52 2.40 29.29
CA ALA A 196 20.32 1.45 30.07
C ALA A 196 19.52 0.87 31.21
N ASP A 197 18.78 1.71 31.93
CA ASP A 197 18.00 1.29 33.11
C ASP A 197 16.90 0.27 32.69
N LYS A 198 16.30 0.45 31.56
CA LYS A 198 15.22 -0.44 31.05
C LYS A 198 15.78 -1.67 30.34
N GLY A 199 17.10 -1.76 30.13
CA GLY A 199 17.73 -2.92 29.51
C GLY A 199 17.64 -2.97 27.97
N TYR A 200 17.55 -1.84 27.30
CA TYR A 200 17.38 -1.79 25.84
C TYR A 200 18.64 -1.42 25.07
N ILE A 201 19.80 -1.42 25.72
CA ILE A 201 21.06 -1.12 25.03
C ILE A 201 21.23 -2.03 23.80
N ASP A 202 21.03 -3.34 23.99
CA ASP A 202 21.24 -4.30 22.91
C ASP A 202 20.27 -4.06 21.75
N TYR A 203 19.03 -3.69 22.03
CA TYR A 203 18.04 -3.38 20.99
C TYR A 203 18.51 -2.24 20.09
N PHE A 204 19.03 -1.18 20.72
CA PHE A 204 19.54 -0.03 19.95
C PHE A 204 20.80 -0.41 19.16
N LEU A 205 21.66 -1.26 19.71
CA LEU A 205 22.85 -1.72 19.01
C LEU A 205 22.50 -2.61 17.81
N ILE A 206 21.50 -3.48 17.96
CA ILE A 206 21.02 -4.32 16.87
C ILE A 206 20.49 -3.42 15.73
N THR A 207 19.69 -2.42 16.08
CA THR A 207 19.12 -1.50 15.10
C THR A 207 20.23 -0.67 14.44
N ASN A 208 21.16 -0.14 15.24
CA ASN A 208 22.31 0.59 14.68
C ASN A 208 23.10 -0.28 13.70
N ASP A 209 23.26 -1.55 14.03
CA ASP A 209 24.07 -2.45 13.19
C ASP A 209 23.49 -2.58 11.78
N PHE A 210 22.20 -2.86 11.65
CA PHE A 210 21.67 -3.03 10.31
C PHE A 210 21.41 -1.69 9.60
N THR A 211 21.12 -0.61 10.32
CA THR A 211 21.01 0.69 9.66
C THR A 211 22.38 1.19 9.19
N GLN A 212 23.45 0.91 9.94
CA GLN A 212 24.82 1.25 9.52
C GLN A 212 25.23 0.42 8.30
N TRP A 213 24.84 -0.87 8.28
CA TRP A 213 25.08 -1.71 7.10
C TRP A 213 24.37 -1.13 5.88
N ALA A 214 23.12 -0.69 6.05
CA ALA A 214 22.38 -0.07 4.96
C ALA A 214 23.09 1.19 4.45
N TYR A 215 23.55 2.02 5.38
CA TYR A 215 24.30 3.24 5.02
C TYR A 215 25.55 2.88 4.21
N GLU A 216 26.32 1.90 4.65
CA GLU A 216 27.56 1.49 3.99
C GLU A 216 27.31 0.83 2.63
N ASN A 217 26.10 0.33 2.38
CA ASN A 217 25.76 -0.35 1.13
C ASN A 217 24.84 0.49 0.26
N ASP A 218 24.81 1.79 0.48
CA ASP A 218 24.05 2.76 -0.33
C ASP A 218 22.55 2.44 -0.38
N ILE A 219 21.99 2.07 0.77
CA ILE A 219 20.55 1.84 0.91
C ILE A 219 19.97 3.02 1.67
N LEU A 220 19.06 3.75 1.02
CA LEU A 220 18.51 4.99 1.57
C LEU A 220 17.42 4.70 2.59
N MET A 221 17.45 5.43 3.70
CA MET A 221 16.38 5.41 4.72
C MET A 221 15.63 6.74 4.72
N SER A 222 14.39 6.71 5.22
CA SER A 222 13.66 7.95 5.47
C SER A 222 14.32 8.72 6.63
N PRO A 223 14.00 10.01 6.77
CA PRO A 223 14.53 10.75 7.93
C PRO A 223 14.10 10.15 9.26
N GLY A 224 12.94 9.47 9.29
CA GLY A 224 12.46 8.79 10.48
C GLY A 224 11.02 8.39 10.31
N ARG A 225 10.51 7.68 11.30
CA ARG A 225 9.13 7.24 11.29
C ARG A 225 8.63 7.13 12.73
N GLY A 226 7.46 7.70 13.00
CA GLY A 226 6.83 7.60 14.31
C GLY A 226 7.59 8.30 15.41
N SER A 227 7.43 7.79 16.62
CA SER A 227 7.95 8.46 17.82
C SER A 227 9.45 8.36 17.99
N ALA A 228 10.11 7.39 17.34
CA ALA A 228 11.57 7.24 17.46
C ALA A 228 12.31 8.48 16.94
N SER A 229 11.67 9.27 16.06
CA SER A 229 12.25 10.52 15.58
C SER A 229 12.47 11.53 16.71
N GLY A 230 11.85 11.33 17.86
CA GLY A 230 12.06 12.17 19.05
C GLY A 230 13.29 11.80 19.87
N SER A 231 14.08 10.82 19.45
CA SER A 231 15.27 10.36 20.19
C SER A 231 16.55 10.93 19.61
N LEU A 232 17.32 11.61 20.45
CA LEU A 232 18.66 12.06 20.08
C LEU A 232 19.59 10.88 19.81
N ILE A 233 19.48 9.83 20.63
CA ILE A 233 20.32 8.64 20.46
C ILE A 233 20.05 7.99 19.09
N CYS A 234 18.81 7.93 18.66
CA CYS A 234 18.50 7.39 17.31
C CYS A 234 19.19 8.21 16.22
N TRP A 235 19.19 9.54 16.35
CA TRP A 235 19.87 10.39 15.38
C TRP A 235 21.38 10.18 15.38
N LEU A 236 21.97 10.13 16.57
CA LEU A 236 23.43 9.96 16.69
C LEU A 236 23.90 8.58 16.21
N LEU A 237 23.04 7.55 16.33
CA LEU A 237 23.37 6.20 15.85
C LEU A 237 23.03 5.97 14.36
N GLY A 238 22.49 6.96 13.69
CA GLY A 238 22.12 6.80 12.27
C GLY A 238 20.85 6.01 12.06
N ILE A 239 20.03 5.84 13.08
CA ILE A 239 18.74 5.16 12.97
C ILE A 239 17.70 6.11 12.39
N THR A 240 17.79 7.39 12.79
CA THR A 240 16.98 8.47 12.21
C THR A 240 17.91 9.55 11.67
N HIS A 241 17.38 10.47 10.88
CA HIS A 241 18.18 11.48 10.19
C HIS A 241 17.56 12.87 10.34
N LEU A 242 17.16 13.20 11.57
CA LEU A 242 16.70 14.54 11.90
C LEU A 242 17.04 14.84 13.36
N ASP A 243 17.22 16.11 13.66
CA ASP A 243 17.60 16.60 15.00
C ASP A 243 16.33 16.80 15.83
N PRO A 244 16.07 15.94 16.82
CA PRO A 244 14.83 16.07 17.61
C PRO A 244 14.80 17.33 18.47
N ILE A 245 15.94 17.81 18.94
CA ILE A 245 16.00 19.00 19.79
C ILE A 245 15.62 20.24 19.01
N LYS A 246 16.06 20.32 17.74
CA LYS A 246 15.74 21.44 16.85
C LYS A 246 14.23 21.61 16.66
N TYR A 247 13.48 20.52 16.62
CA TYR A 247 12.05 20.55 16.36
C TYR A 247 11.18 20.39 17.60
N ASP A 248 11.77 20.48 18.78
CA ASP A 248 11.05 20.32 20.05
C ASP A 248 10.30 19.00 20.13
N LEU A 249 10.98 17.93 19.77
CA LEU A 249 10.44 16.58 19.89
C LEU A 249 10.94 15.95 21.17
N PHE A 250 10.10 15.17 21.85
CA PHE A 250 10.39 14.70 23.20
C PHE A 250 10.68 13.20 23.20
N PHE A 251 11.75 12.85 23.93
CA PHE A 251 12.13 11.45 24.12
C PHE A 251 11.05 10.67 24.88
N GLU A 252 10.38 11.34 25.81
CA GLU A 252 9.33 10.71 26.63
C GLU A 252 8.12 10.28 25.83
N ARG A 253 7.92 10.85 24.65
CA ARG A 253 6.88 10.41 23.71
C ARG A 253 7.25 9.08 23.06
N PHE A 254 8.54 8.78 22.96
CA PHE A 254 9.09 7.55 22.41
C PHE A 254 9.31 6.49 23.51
N MET A 255 10.01 6.85 24.59
CA MET A 255 10.23 5.99 25.74
C MET A 255 9.89 6.78 26.99
N ASN A 256 8.83 6.36 27.68
CA ASN A 256 8.31 7.10 28.83
C ASN A 256 8.78 6.47 30.13
N PRO A 257 9.48 7.21 31.00
CA PRO A 257 9.93 6.65 32.29
C PRO A 257 8.77 6.28 33.21
N GLU A 258 7.59 6.87 33.02
CA GLU A 258 6.41 6.61 33.84
C GLU A 258 5.58 5.42 33.33
N ARG A 259 5.95 4.85 32.19
CA ARG A 259 5.18 3.79 31.54
C ARG A 259 6.14 2.70 31.06
N ILE A 260 5.94 1.48 31.54
CA ILE A 260 6.78 0.34 31.16
C ILE A 260 6.25 -0.26 29.85
N LYS A 261 6.90 0.06 28.75
CA LYS A 261 6.54 -0.45 27.42
C LYS A 261 7.81 -0.50 26.57
N GLU A 262 7.96 -1.56 25.79
CA GLU A 262 9.11 -1.70 24.91
C GLU A 262 9.14 -0.57 23.88
N PRO A 263 10.32 -0.05 23.54
CA PRO A 263 10.42 0.93 22.46
C PRO A 263 10.04 0.28 21.12
N ASP A 264 9.50 1.07 20.23
CA ASP A 264 9.09 0.60 18.92
C ASP A 264 9.79 1.48 17.87
N ILE A 265 10.86 0.95 17.30
CA ILE A 265 11.61 1.66 16.26
C ILE A 265 11.21 1.07 14.91
N ASP A 266 10.59 1.89 14.08
CA ASP A 266 10.24 1.52 12.70
C ASP A 266 11.29 2.10 11.78
N ASN A 267 11.80 1.28 10.86
CA ASN A 267 12.84 1.69 9.92
C ASN A 267 12.30 1.60 8.51
N ASP A 268 12.29 2.75 7.80
CA ASP A 268 11.89 2.81 6.39
C ASP A 268 13.12 2.72 5.51
N PHE A 269 13.16 1.72 4.64
CA PHE A 269 14.22 1.58 3.64
C PHE A 269 13.64 1.73 2.25
N GLN A 270 14.48 2.08 1.27
CA GLN A 270 14.05 2.00 -0.12
C GLN A 270 13.53 0.58 -0.38
N ASP A 271 12.33 0.49 -0.96
CA ASP A 271 11.61 -0.79 -0.99
C ASP A 271 12.30 -1.83 -1.86
N ASN A 272 13.05 -1.41 -2.88
CA ASN A 272 13.75 -2.37 -3.76
C ASN A 272 15.02 -2.93 -3.12
N ARG A 273 15.41 -2.44 -1.93
CA ARG A 273 16.58 -2.95 -1.22
C ARG A 273 16.25 -3.45 0.20
N ARG A 274 14.98 -3.40 0.60
CA ARG A 274 14.56 -3.85 1.94
C ARG A 274 14.94 -5.32 2.17
N ALA A 275 14.75 -6.14 1.15
CA ALA A 275 15.09 -7.57 1.26
C ALA A 275 16.59 -7.78 1.51
N ASP A 276 17.44 -6.89 1.00
CA ASP A 276 18.89 -6.98 1.24
C ASP A 276 19.22 -6.74 2.71
N VAL A 277 18.53 -5.79 3.35
CA VAL A 277 18.74 -5.53 4.78
C VAL A 277 18.30 -6.73 5.60
N LYS A 278 17.15 -7.31 5.27
CA LYS A 278 16.65 -8.50 5.95
C LYS A 278 17.64 -9.67 5.79
N SER A 279 18.21 -9.82 4.59
CA SER A 279 19.20 -10.87 4.34
C SER A 279 20.47 -10.66 5.17
N TYR A 280 20.89 -9.40 5.34
CA TYR A 280 22.04 -9.10 6.20
C TYR A 280 21.77 -9.53 7.63
N VAL A 281 20.59 -9.19 8.16
CA VAL A 281 20.20 -9.55 9.52
C VAL A 281 20.17 -11.08 9.67
N ALA A 282 19.59 -11.77 8.68
CA ALA A 282 19.53 -13.23 8.70
C ALA A 282 20.92 -13.85 8.68
N SER A 283 21.85 -13.30 7.90
CA SER A 283 23.21 -13.82 7.82
C SER A 283 23.99 -13.58 9.11
N LYS A 284 23.71 -12.46 9.79
CA LYS A 284 24.40 -12.14 11.04
C LYS A 284 23.90 -13.02 12.20
N TRP A 285 22.58 -13.23 12.28
CA TRP A 285 21.99 -13.94 13.43
C TRP A 285 21.72 -15.42 13.16
N GLY A 286 21.62 -15.82 11.89
CA GLY A 286 21.31 -17.18 11.47
C GLY A 286 19.86 -17.30 11.00
N ASP A 287 19.65 -18.07 9.93
CA ASP A 287 18.31 -18.22 9.34
C ASP A 287 17.29 -18.82 10.30
N ALA A 288 17.74 -19.71 11.21
CA ALA A 288 16.85 -20.31 12.20
C ALA A 288 16.50 -19.36 13.34
N ASN A 289 17.17 -18.21 13.41
CA ASN A 289 17.04 -17.26 14.51
C ASN A 289 16.24 -16.03 14.14
N ILE A 290 15.68 -15.98 12.94
CA ILE A 290 14.90 -14.83 12.46
C ILE A 290 13.61 -15.32 11.83
N ALA A 291 12.51 -14.64 12.08
CA ALA A 291 11.20 -14.97 11.48
C ALA A 291 10.39 -13.70 11.26
N SER A 292 9.58 -13.73 10.20
CA SER A 292 8.58 -12.70 9.97
C SER A 292 7.42 -12.88 10.96
N VAL A 293 6.78 -11.78 11.33
CA VAL A 293 5.67 -11.81 12.29
C VAL A 293 4.36 -12.03 11.52
N CYS A 294 3.53 -12.97 12.01
CA CYS A 294 2.22 -13.20 11.38
C CYS A 294 1.18 -12.21 11.88
N ALA A 295 0.11 -12.12 11.14
CA ALA A 295 -1.10 -11.41 11.53
C ALA A 295 -2.29 -12.27 11.18
N TYR A 296 -3.30 -12.30 12.05
CA TYR A 296 -4.55 -13.00 11.81
C TYR A 296 -5.63 -11.97 11.56
N SER A 297 -6.26 -12.03 10.39
CA SER A 297 -7.46 -11.24 10.17
C SER A 297 -8.64 -11.97 10.81
N ARG A 298 -9.59 -11.21 11.35
CA ARG A 298 -10.72 -11.80 12.08
C ARG A 298 -12.02 -11.38 11.43
N TYR A 299 -13.04 -12.24 11.61
CA TYR A 299 -14.37 -11.95 11.08
C TYR A 299 -14.97 -10.75 11.81
N SER A 300 -15.49 -9.81 11.04
CA SER A 300 -16.25 -8.66 11.54
C SER A 300 -17.73 -8.86 11.22
N VAL A 301 -18.57 -8.08 11.89
CA VAL A 301 -20.03 -8.14 11.64
C VAL A 301 -20.31 -7.88 10.15
N ASN A 302 -19.71 -6.84 9.60
CA ASN A 302 -20.01 -6.43 8.23
C ASN A 302 -19.57 -7.47 7.19
N THR A 303 -18.38 -8.04 7.37
CA THR A 303 -17.88 -9.07 6.44
C THR A 303 -18.76 -10.31 6.52
N LEU A 304 -19.11 -10.73 7.74
CA LEU A 304 -19.97 -11.89 7.93
C LEU A 304 -21.35 -11.66 7.33
N PHE A 305 -21.91 -10.46 7.54
CA PHE A 305 -23.23 -10.15 6.98
C PHE A 305 -23.21 -10.26 5.45
N ARG A 306 -22.21 -9.68 4.81
CA ARG A 306 -22.09 -9.74 3.33
C ARG A 306 -21.95 -11.18 2.84
N ASP A 307 -21.08 -11.96 3.49
CA ASP A 307 -20.83 -13.34 3.09
C ASP A 307 -22.07 -14.21 3.29
N LEU A 308 -22.75 -14.02 4.41
CA LEU A 308 -23.95 -14.82 4.73
C LEU A 308 -25.11 -14.45 3.80
N ALA A 309 -25.27 -13.16 3.51
CA ALA A 309 -26.32 -12.71 2.59
C ALA A 309 -26.08 -13.31 1.20
N LYS A 310 -24.84 -13.35 0.75
CA LYS A 310 -24.48 -13.97 -0.52
C LYS A 310 -24.75 -15.46 -0.51
N ASP A 311 -24.36 -16.14 0.58
CA ASP A 311 -24.58 -17.59 0.73
C ASP A 311 -26.08 -17.94 0.69
N LYS A 312 -26.93 -17.08 1.24
CA LYS A 312 -28.38 -17.32 1.29
C LYS A 312 -29.11 -16.78 0.05
N GLY A 313 -28.40 -16.20 -0.89
CA GLY A 313 -29.01 -15.70 -2.12
C GLY A 313 -29.85 -14.45 -1.96
N ILE A 314 -29.58 -13.64 -0.96
CA ILE A 314 -30.30 -12.38 -0.75
C ILE A 314 -29.95 -11.41 -1.89
N ASP A 315 -30.95 -10.66 -2.38
CA ASP A 315 -30.76 -9.69 -3.44
C ASP A 315 -29.60 -8.75 -3.10
N PHE A 316 -28.69 -8.58 -4.07
CA PHE A 316 -27.47 -7.81 -3.82
C PHE A 316 -27.75 -6.37 -3.44
N LYS A 317 -28.72 -5.72 -4.11
CA LYS A 317 -29.03 -4.32 -3.81
C LYS A 317 -29.49 -4.16 -2.36
N LEU A 318 -30.36 -5.07 -1.91
CA LEU A 318 -30.87 -5.03 -0.54
C LEU A 318 -29.74 -5.31 0.45
N SER A 319 -28.95 -6.35 0.21
CA SER A 319 -27.89 -6.71 1.16
C SER A 319 -26.82 -5.62 1.22
N ASN A 320 -26.49 -4.99 0.09
CA ASN A 320 -25.53 -3.90 0.06
C ASN A 320 -26.03 -2.68 0.84
N LYS A 321 -27.30 -2.36 0.70
CA LYS A 321 -27.91 -1.25 1.45
C LYS A 321 -27.81 -1.49 2.95
N ILE A 322 -28.18 -2.71 3.38
CA ILE A 322 -28.13 -3.05 4.80
C ILE A 322 -26.69 -3.09 5.31
N ALA A 323 -25.76 -3.62 4.49
CA ALA A 323 -24.35 -3.66 4.88
C ALA A 323 -23.77 -2.25 5.09
N LYS A 324 -24.19 -1.29 4.27
CA LYS A 324 -23.76 0.10 4.44
C LYS A 324 -24.35 0.70 5.72
N THR A 325 -25.61 0.39 6.00
CA THR A 325 -26.24 0.81 7.25
C THR A 325 -25.47 0.25 8.45
N ILE A 326 -25.07 -1.02 8.39
CA ILE A 326 -24.29 -1.67 9.44
C ILE A 326 -22.96 -0.95 9.63
N SER A 327 -22.24 -0.70 8.55
CA SER A 327 -20.94 -0.01 8.62
C SER A 327 -21.06 1.37 9.25
N GLY A 328 -22.06 2.15 8.83
CA GLY A 328 -22.30 3.48 9.39
C GLY A 328 -22.65 3.45 10.85
N HIS A 329 -23.50 2.50 11.24
CA HIS A 329 -23.95 2.39 12.64
C HIS A 329 -22.79 1.96 13.56
N ILE A 330 -21.96 1.02 13.09
CA ILE A 330 -20.80 0.56 13.86
C ILE A 330 -19.78 1.67 14.02
N SER A 331 -19.55 2.46 13.00
CA SER A 331 -18.57 3.56 13.08
C SER A 331 -18.98 4.62 14.09
N LEU A 332 -20.28 4.79 14.33
CA LEU A 332 -20.81 5.72 15.32
C LEU A 332 -20.98 5.09 16.71
N ASN A 333 -20.98 3.76 16.80
CA ASN A 333 -21.23 3.02 18.06
C ASN A 333 -20.20 1.90 18.20
N LYS A 334 -18.96 2.27 18.50
CA LYS A 334 -17.83 1.33 18.49
C LYS A 334 -17.88 0.27 19.60
N ASP A 335 -18.75 0.44 20.58
CA ASP A 335 -18.91 -0.55 21.65
C ASP A 335 -19.87 -1.69 21.29
N LEU A 336 -20.47 -1.68 20.11
CA LEU A 336 -21.28 -2.80 19.62
C LEU A 336 -20.38 -3.98 19.30
N THR A 337 -20.69 -5.14 19.91
CA THR A 337 -19.86 -6.33 19.79
C THR A 337 -20.60 -7.55 19.23
N SER A 338 -21.88 -7.41 18.85
CA SER A 338 -22.65 -8.54 18.34
C SER A 338 -23.71 -8.07 17.36
N PHE A 339 -24.16 -9.00 16.53
CA PHE A 339 -25.28 -8.74 15.64
C PHE A 339 -26.58 -8.53 16.41
N THR A 340 -26.72 -9.23 17.54
CA THR A 340 -27.86 -9.03 18.43
C THR A 340 -27.91 -7.57 18.91
N ASP A 341 -26.79 -7.03 19.37
CA ASP A 341 -26.74 -5.63 19.81
C ASP A 341 -27.07 -4.67 18.66
N LEU A 342 -26.60 -5.00 17.48
CA LEU A 342 -26.85 -4.19 16.28
C LEU A 342 -28.35 -4.17 15.95
N MET A 343 -29.02 -5.32 16.00
CA MET A 343 -30.44 -5.40 15.77
C MET A 343 -31.23 -4.62 16.81
N ASN A 344 -30.82 -4.70 18.08
CA ASN A 344 -31.50 -3.99 19.16
C ASN A 344 -31.39 -2.48 19.05
N SER A 345 -30.34 -1.99 18.41
CA SER A 345 -30.06 -0.56 18.35
C SER A 345 -30.33 0.07 16.98
N ASN A 346 -30.65 -0.71 15.95
CA ASN A 346 -30.88 -0.19 14.60
C ASN A 346 -32.12 -0.82 13.98
N SER A 347 -33.16 0.01 13.78
CA SER A 347 -34.44 -0.45 13.27
C SER A 347 -34.41 -0.97 11.84
N GLU A 348 -33.50 -0.43 11.01
CA GLU A 348 -33.38 -0.85 9.61
C GLU A 348 -32.80 -2.26 9.52
N VAL A 349 -31.80 -2.57 10.32
CA VAL A 349 -31.21 -3.90 10.37
C VAL A 349 -32.23 -4.88 10.95
N ARG A 350 -32.92 -4.50 12.02
CA ARG A 350 -33.97 -5.33 12.62
C ARG A 350 -35.09 -5.63 11.62
N GLY A 351 -35.49 -4.60 10.86
CA GLY A 351 -36.53 -4.77 9.84
C GLY A 351 -36.13 -5.74 8.74
N PHE A 352 -34.86 -5.69 8.34
CA PHE A 352 -34.33 -6.61 7.34
C PHE A 352 -34.42 -8.06 7.83
N VAL A 353 -33.95 -8.30 9.06
CA VAL A 353 -33.98 -9.65 9.61
C VAL A 353 -35.44 -10.16 9.76
N GLU A 354 -36.32 -9.30 10.21
CA GLU A 354 -37.75 -9.67 10.37
C GLU A 354 -38.42 -9.90 9.02
N SER A 355 -37.92 -9.37 7.93
CA SER A 355 -38.46 -9.58 6.58
C SER A 355 -38.10 -10.95 6.02
N LEU A 356 -37.15 -11.65 6.60
CA LEU A 356 -36.77 -13.00 6.19
C LEU A 356 -37.67 -14.03 6.87
N ASP A 357 -37.67 -15.27 6.35
CA ASP A 357 -38.40 -16.30 7.09
C ASP A 357 -37.69 -16.53 8.43
N LYS A 358 -38.40 -17.08 9.39
CA LYS A 358 -37.95 -17.18 10.78
C LYS A 358 -36.60 -17.90 10.89
N LYS A 359 -36.43 -18.99 10.14
CA LYS A 359 -35.20 -19.76 10.19
C LYS A 359 -34.02 -18.97 9.64
N GLU A 360 -34.20 -18.31 8.48
CA GLU A 360 -33.15 -17.51 7.88
C GLU A 360 -32.72 -16.36 8.79
N GLY A 361 -33.70 -15.68 9.38
CA GLY A 361 -33.38 -14.57 10.28
C GLY A 361 -32.62 -15.04 11.50
N GLN A 362 -33.00 -16.18 12.06
CA GLN A 362 -32.28 -16.74 13.20
C GLN A 362 -30.86 -17.16 12.80
N ASP A 363 -30.70 -17.68 11.59
CA ASP A 363 -29.37 -18.06 11.09
C ASP A 363 -28.43 -16.86 10.99
N PHE A 364 -28.93 -15.68 10.57
CA PHE A 364 -28.11 -14.46 10.57
C PHE A 364 -27.60 -14.17 11.97
N ILE A 365 -28.49 -14.21 12.95
CA ILE A 365 -28.11 -13.89 14.33
C ILE A 365 -27.11 -14.91 14.86
N THR A 366 -27.41 -16.19 14.74
CA THR A 366 -26.59 -17.25 15.32
C THR A 366 -25.24 -17.33 14.66
N THR A 367 -25.21 -17.29 13.32
CA THR A 367 -23.96 -17.43 12.59
C THR A 367 -23.02 -16.25 12.84
N ILE A 368 -23.55 -15.02 12.75
CA ILE A 368 -22.70 -13.84 12.94
C ILE A 368 -22.21 -13.77 14.39
N ASP A 369 -23.12 -13.96 15.36
CA ASP A 369 -22.71 -13.86 16.78
C ASP A 369 -21.75 -14.98 17.18
N THR A 370 -21.84 -16.15 16.54
CA THR A 370 -20.91 -17.25 16.81
C THR A 370 -19.53 -16.98 16.22
N LEU A 371 -19.45 -16.42 15.01
CA LEU A 371 -18.20 -16.29 14.28
C LEU A 371 -17.46 -14.99 14.48
N ILE A 372 -18.13 -13.95 14.97
CA ILE A 372 -17.48 -12.64 15.12
C ILE A 372 -16.23 -12.78 16.01
N GLY A 373 -15.12 -12.21 15.55
CA GLY A 373 -13.86 -12.27 16.29
C GLY A 373 -13.03 -13.51 16.05
N ASN A 374 -13.58 -14.52 15.37
CA ASN A 374 -12.80 -15.72 15.02
C ASN A 374 -11.83 -15.41 13.89
N ILE A 375 -10.78 -16.21 13.79
CA ILE A 375 -9.74 -16.02 12.78
C ILE A 375 -10.30 -16.37 11.39
N ARG A 376 -10.08 -15.46 10.45
CA ARG A 376 -10.50 -15.65 9.06
C ARG A 376 -9.32 -16.10 8.20
N ASN A 377 -8.21 -15.37 8.26
CA ASN A 377 -7.00 -15.61 7.47
C ASN A 377 -5.76 -15.44 8.31
N GLN A 378 -4.69 -16.08 7.86
CA GLN A 378 -3.35 -15.89 8.40
C GLN A 378 -2.51 -15.19 7.33
N THR A 379 -1.90 -14.07 7.69
CA THR A 379 -1.07 -13.28 6.79
C THR A 379 0.25 -12.96 7.46
N ILE A 380 1.17 -12.34 6.73
CA ILE A 380 2.43 -11.86 7.28
C ILE A 380 2.27 -10.36 7.52
N ALA A 381 2.53 -9.91 8.75
CA ALA A 381 2.53 -8.49 9.07
C ALA A 381 3.69 -7.82 8.34
N GLY A 382 3.41 -6.74 7.63
CA GLY A 382 4.43 -6.08 6.83
C GLY A 382 5.58 -5.56 7.66
N GLY A 383 6.79 -5.99 7.33
CA GLY A 383 8.01 -5.42 7.87
C GLY A 383 8.47 -5.90 9.23
N GLY A 384 7.63 -6.59 10.00
CA GLY A 384 8.01 -7.02 11.34
C GLY A 384 8.82 -8.31 11.33
N VAL A 385 9.92 -8.35 12.07
CA VAL A 385 10.70 -9.57 12.25
C VAL A 385 11.05 -9.74 13.72
N ILE A 386 11.18 -11.01 14.12
CA ILE A 386 11.68 -11.40 15.45
C ILE A 386 13.09 -11.91 15.26
N ILE A 387 13.99 -11.47 16.12
CA ILE A 387 15.40 -11.93 16.13
C ILE A 387 15.65 -12.61 17.47
N SER A 388 16.34 -13.74 17.45
CA SER A 388 16.64 -14.50 18.66
C SER A 388 18.12 -14.91 18.66
N SER A 389 18.66 -15.08 19.86
CA SER A 389 20.02 -15.61 20.05
C SER A 389 20.08 -17.13 19.91
N GLN A 390 18.92 -17.79 19.86
CA GLN A 390 18.83 -19.25 19.71
C GLN A 390 17.80 -19.58 18.65
N PRO A 391 17.83 -20.81 18.13
CA PRO A 391 16.86 -21.17 17.10
C PRO A 391 15.42 -20.97 17.58
N LEU A 392 14.61 -20.32 16.74
CA LEU A 392 13.25 -19.96 17.11
C LEU A 392 12.38 -21.20 17.31
N TYR A 393 12.67 -22.29 16.62
CA TYR A 393 11.89 -23.53 16.77
C TYR A 393 11.99 -24.12 18.18
N ASP A 394 12.96 -23.69 18.98
CA ASP A 394 13.07 -24.12 20.37
C ASP A 394 12.13 -23.33 21.30
N VAL A 395 11.64 -22.18 20.88
CA VAL A 395 10.97 -21.26 21.81
C VAL A 395 9.59 -20.78 21.32
N MET A 396 9.18 -21.12 20.11
CA MET A 396 7.87 -20.69 19.62
C MET A 396 7.38 -21.57 18.47
N PRO A 397 6.06 -21.58 18.21
CA PRO A 397 5.53 -22.26 17.02
C PRO A 397 5.80 -21.44 15.77
N LEU A 398 6.18 -22.13 14.69
CA LEU A 398 6.59 -21.50 13.44
C LEU A 398 5.93 -22.21 12.25
N ARG A 399 5.83 -21.51 11.13
CA ARG A 399 5.50 -22.12 9.84
C ARG A 399 6.43 -21.56 8.78
N LYS A 400 6.41 -22.14 7.59
CA LYS A 400 7.17 -21.63 6.47
C LYS A 400 6.25 -20.93 5.48
N SER A 401 6.71 -19.80 4.95
CA SER A 401 6.02 -19.13 3.86
C SER A 401 6.19 -19.90 2.57
N LYS A 402 5.48 -19.52 1.51
CA LYS A 402 5.64 -20.12 0.21
C LYS A 402 7.08 -20.05 -0.29
N GLU A 403 7.80 -18.98 0.09
CA GLU A 403 9.20 -18.76 -0.29
C GLU A 403 10.18 -19.51 0.61
N GLY A 404 9.69 -20.19 1.65
CA GLY A 404 10.53 -20.97 2.55
C GLY A 404 11.06 -20.24 3.76
N ASP A 405 10.65 -18.99 3.97
CA ASP A 405 11.07 -18.20 5.14
C ASP A 405 10.25 -18.58 6.36
N LEU A 406 10.86 -18.46 7.54
CA LEU A 406 10.13 -18.72 8.79
C LEU A 406 9.16 -17.58 9.09
N VAL A 407 7.96 -17.95 9.56
CA VAL A 407 6.92 -17.04 10.00
C VAL A 407 6.44 -17.49 11.37
N THR A 408 6.27 -16.56 12.29
CA THR A 408 5.75 -16.90 13.62
C THR A 408 4.29 -17.31 13.51
N GLU A 409 3.85 -18.20 14.41
CA GLU A 409 2.43 -18.56 14.52
C GLU A 409 1.73 -17.70 15.58
N TRP A 410 2.48 -16.90 16.32
CA TRP A 410 1.97 -15.93 17.29
C TRP A 410 1.97 -14.54 16.66
N GLN A 411 0.94 -13.75 16.95
CA GLN A 411 0.89 -12.34 16.58
C GLN A 411 1.72 -11.49 17.54
N ILE A 412 1.80 -10.20 17.24
CA ILE A 412 2.66 -9.28 18.00
C ILE A 412 2.29 -9.27 19.50
N ASP A 413 0.99 -9.34 19.84
CA ASP A 413 0.58 -9.31 21.24
C ASP A 413 1.09 -10.54 22.01
N GLU A 414 0.96 -11.74 21.42
CA GLU A 414 1.48 -12.95 22.05
C GLU A 414 2.99 -12.93 22.13
N LEU A 415 3.66 -12.44 21.08
CA LEU A 415 5.12 -12.33 21.07
C LEU A 415 5.60 -11.41 22.17
N ALA A 416 4.91 -10.28 22.38
CA ALA A 416 5.25 -9.35 23.45
C ALA A 416 5.03 -9.97 24.82
N SER A 417 3.92 -10.70 25.01
CA SER A 417 3.65 -11.42 26.26
C SER A 417 4.71 -12.46 26.59
N MET A 418 5.28 -13.07 25.53
CA MET A 418 6.35 -14.07 25.70
C MET A 418 7.75 -13.45 25.74
N LYS A 419 7.82 -12.10 25.80
CA LYS A 419 9.07 -11.34 25.97
C LYS A 419 9.97 -11.35 24.73
N PHE A 420 9.40 -11.54 23.54
CA PHE A 420 10.13 -11.36 22.29
C PHE A 420 10.05 -9.90 21.87
N LEU A 421 11.07 -9.43 21.17
CA LEU A 421 11.14 -8.06 20.69
C LEU A 421 11.05 -8.02 19.17
N LYS A 422 10.09 -7.23 18.68
CA LYS A 422 9.88 -7.08 17.25
C LYS A 422 10.76 -5.96 16.71
N ILE A 423 11.36 -6.22 15.54
CA ILE A 423 12.13 -5.23 14.78
C ILE A 423 11.35 -4.96 13.51
N ASP A 424 11.09 -3.70 13.19
CA ASP A 424 10.35 -3.34 11.99
C ASP A 424 11.29 -2.83 10.91
N MET A 425 11.22 -3.46 9.73
CA MET A 425 11.95 -3.07 8.52
C MET A 425 10.93 -2.90 7.41
N LEU A 426 10.60 -1.65 7.11
CA LEU A 426 9.54 -1.32 6.16
C LEU A 426 10.14 -0.82 4.85
N GLY A 427 9.40 -0.98 3.76
CA GLY A 427 9.83 -0.48 2.45
C GLY A 427 8.99 0.70 2.01
N LEU A 428 9.64 1.74 1.49
CA LEU A 428 8.98 2.89 0.87
C LEU A 428 9.45 3.04 -0.57
N SER A 429 8.50 3.04 -1.52
CA SER A 429 8.82 3.20 -2.93
C SER A 429 9.39 4.59 -3.23
N THR A 430 8.96 5.60 -2.49
CA THR A 430 9.48 6.95 -2.63
C THR A 430 11.00 7.01 -2.45
N LEU A 431 11.51 6.23 -1.48
CA LEU A 431 12.97 6.20 -1.25
C LEU A 431 13.70 5.58 -2.43
N SER A 432 13.11 4.59 -3.10
CA SER A 432 13.70 4.01 -4.31
C SER A 432 13.75 5.04 -5.43
N VAL A 433 12.69 5.84 -5.58
CA VAL A 433 12.67 6.92 -6.58
C VAL A 433 13.79 7.93 -6.30
N ILE A 434 13.89 8.38 -5.04
CA ILE A 434 14.92 9.36 -4.65
C ILE A 434 16.31 8.81 -4.92
N MET A 435 16.57 7.55 -4.54
CA MET A 435 17.87 6.93 -4.75
C MET A 435 18.22 6.87 -6.24
N GLU A 436 17.25 6.53 -7.10
CA GLU A 436 17.53 6.47 -8.54
C GLU A 436 17.87 7.85 -9.10
N VAL A 437 17.19 8.89 -8.64
CA VAL A 437 17.54 10.26 -9.05
C VAL A 437 18.94 10.62 -8.55
N MET A 438 19.22 10.29 -7.29
CA MET A 438 20.55 10.54 -6.70
C MET A 438 21.66 9.90 -7.53
N LYS A 439 21.45 8.65 -7.95
CA LYS A 439 22.45 7.95 -8.78
C LYS A 439 22.66 8.65 -10.11
N LYS A 440 21.58 9.12 -10.74
CA LYS A 440 21.70 9.81 -12.04
C LYS A 440 22.48 11.12 -11.95
N VAL A 441 22.32 11.83 -10.81
CA VAL A 441 22.93 13.16 -10.67
C VAL A 441 24.20 13.15 -9.81
N GLY A 442 24.58 11.98 -9.26
CA GLY A 442 25.83 11.83 -8.52
C GLY A 442 25.79 12.31 -7.08
N ILE A 443 24.62 12.27 -6.44
CA ILE A 443 24.48 12.65 -5.03
C ILE A 443 24.59 11.39 -4.16
N THR A 444 25.40 11.46 -3.11
CA THR A 444 25.61 10.34 -2.19
C THR A 444 24.60 10.38 -1.05
N ILE A 445 24.44 9.21 -0.38
CA ILE A 445 23.63 9.11 0.84
C ILE A 445 24.12 10.10 1.90
N ASP A 446 25.44 10.22 2.03
CA ASP A 446 26.02 11.14 3.00
C ASP A 446 25.55 12.57 2.74
N GLU A 447 25.55 12.97 1.47
CA GLU A 447 25.14 14.33 1.10
C GLU A 447 23.67 14.60 1.40
N ILE A 448 22.78 13.64 1.11
CA ILE A 448 21.36 13.87 1.37
C ILE A 448 21.07 13.91 2.88
N TYR A 449 21.71 13.06 3.67
CA TYR A 449 21.50 13.06 5.12
C TYR A 449 22.01 14.35 5.77
N ARG A 450 23.04 14.98 5.19
CA ARG A 450 23.60 16.23 5.71
C ARG A 450 23.00 17.49 5.07
N MET A 451 22.15 17.31 4.06
CA MET A 451 21.58 18.46 3.33
C MET A 451 20.75 19.33 4.27
N SER A 452 21.05 20.63 4.28
CA SER A 452 20.26 21.54 5.09
C SER A 452 18.87 21.73 4.51
N ILE A 453 17.88 21.73 5.40
CA ILE A 453 16.48 21.99 5.03
C ILE A 453 16.01 23.34 5.50
N ASP A 454 16.92 24.18 5.98
CA ASP A 454 16.65 25.56 6.40
C ASP A 454 17.21 26.54 5.36
N ARG A 455 16.36 27.41 4.85
CA ARG A 455 16.73 28.31 3.78
C ARG A 455 17.92 29.19 4.16
N GLU A 456 17.94 29.69 5.38
CA GLU A 456 18.98 30.62 5.83
C GLU A 456 20.36 30.01 5.90
N ASP A 457 20.48 28.70 5.91
CA ASP A 457 21.78 28.01 5.94
C ASP A 457 22.31 27.67 4.54
N LEU A 458 21.53 28.00 3.50
CA LEU A 458 21.91 27.67 2.13
C LEU A 458 22.55 28.86 1.43
N ASP A 459 23.46 28.57 0.46
CA ASP A 459 24.00 29.64 -0.38
C ASP A 459 22.95 30.13 -1.38
N GLU A 460 23.27 31.20 -2.10
CA GLU A 460 22.32 31.87 -2.98
C GLU A 460 21.75 30.95 -4.04
N GLU A 461 22.59 30.09 -4.63
CA GLU A 461 22.14 29.15 -5.65
C GLU A 461 21.23 28.10 -5.09
N GLU A 462 21.57 27.53 -3.94
CA GLU A 462 20.72 26.50 -3.30
C GLU A 462 19.41 27.11 -2.79
N GLN A 463 19.43 28.36 -2.36
CA GLN A 463 18.18 29.05 -1.98
C GLN A 463 17.19 29.13 -3.15
N LYS A 464 17.72 29.30 -4.36
CA LYS A 464 16.91 29.31 -5.57
C LYS A 464 16.13 27.99 -5.74
N TYR A 465 16.81 26.87 -5.53
CA TYR A 465 16.17 25.56 -5.66
C TYR A 465 15.24 25.24 -4.47
N TYR A 466 15.61 25.69 -3.27
CA TYR A 466 14.74 25.62 -2.11
C TYR A 466 13.43 26.37 -2.39
N ASP A 467 13.53 27.59 -2.87
CA ASP A 467 12.34 28.40 -3.18
C ASP A 467 11.49 27.74 -4.25
N LYS A 468 12.14 27.17 -5.27
CA LYS A 468 11.38 26.48 -6.33
C LYS A 468 10.68 25.24 -5.80
N ALA A 469 11.29 24.51 -4.87
CA ALA A 469 10.66 23.34 -4.26
C ALA A 469 9.37 23.72 -3.53
N TYR A 470 9.38 24.81 -2.77
CA TYR A 470 8.19 25.29 -2.09
C TYR A 470 7.19 25.95 -3.04
N GLU A 471 7.67 26.58 -4.10
CA GLU A 471 6.80 27.12 -5.15
C GLU A 471 5.95 26.02 -5.78
N LEU A 472 6.56 24.85 -6.04
CA LEU A 472 5.81 23.70 -6.57
C LEU A 472 4.67 23.29 -5.63
N LEU A 473 4.94 23.27 -4.33
CA LEU A 473 3.91 22.95 -3.33
C LEU A 473 2.80 24.01 -3.31
N CYS A 474 3.18 25.30 -3.36
CA CYS A 474 2.21 26.40 -3.34
C CYS A 474 1.36 26.46 -4.59
N GLU A 475 1.90 26.02 -5.73
CA GLU A 475 1.16 25.99 -7.00
C GLU A 475 0.28 24.76 -7.13
N GLY A 476 0.42 23.79 -6.23
CA GLY A 476 -0.32 22.55 -6.31
C GLY A 476 0.27 21.53 -7.28
N ASP A 477 1.51 21.75 -7.73
CA ASP A 477 2.21 20.80 -8.61
C ASP A 477 2.87 19.73 -7.74
N THR A 478 2.04 18.87 -7.16
CA THR A 478 2.45 17.94 -6.11
C THR A 478 2.55 16.49 -6.56
N TYR A 479 2.26 16.18 -7.83
CA TYR A 479 2.46 14.81 -8.29
C TYR A 479 3.91 14.41 -8.10
N GLY A 480 4.14 13.24 -7.52
CA GLY A 480 5.49 12.78 -7.21
C GLY A 480 6.03 13.26 -5.88
N VAL A 481 5.38 14.21 -5.23
CA VAL A 481 5.79 14.67 -3.90
C VAL A 481 5.20 13.73 -2.85
N PHE A 482 6.03 13.23 -1.96
CA PHE A 482 5.62 12.23 -0.97
C PHE A 482 4.44 12.75 -0.16
N GLN A 483 3.38 11.96 -0.09
CA GLN A 483 2.13 12.20 0.65
C GLN A 483 1.24 13.31 0.11
N PHE A 484 1.64 14.02 -0.93
CA PHE A 484 0.85 15.16 -1.42
C PHE A 484 0.29 14.97 -2.83
N GLY A 485 0.19 13.72 -3.30
CA GLY A 485 -0.33 13.45 -4.63
C GLY A 485 -1.84 13.54 -4.76
N GLY A 486 -2.60 13.57 -3.66
CA GLY A 486 -4.06 13.65 -3.72
C GLY A 486 -4.56 15.06 -3.94
N ALA A 487 -5.73 15.20 -4.59
CA ALA A 487 -6.26 16.51 -4.95
C ALA A 487 -6.62 17.37 -3.74
N ASN A 488 -7.27 16.77 -2.74
CA ASN A 488 -7.78 17.54 -1.60
C ASN A 488 -6.67 18.01 -0.68
N ILE A 489 -5.67 17.17 -0.41
CA ILE A 489 -4.54 17.57 0.42
C ILE A 489 -3.68 18.59 -0.34
N THR A 490 -3.62 18.52 -1.66
CA THR A 490 -2.92 19.49 -2.49
C THR A 490 -3.55 20.86 -2.34
N ARG A 491 -4.88 20.95 -2.31
CA ARG A 491 -5.56 22.22 -2.07
C ARG A 491 -5.21 22.79 -0.70
N CYS A 492 -5.14 21.98 0.29
CA CYS A 492 -4.69 22.40 1.61
C CYS A 492 -3.26 22.97 1.57
N UNK A 493 -2.52 22.36 0.91
CA UNK A 493 -1.21 22.81 0.70
C UNK A 493 -1.12 24.13 0.12
N GLN A 494 -1.90 24.32 -0.87
CA GLN A 494 -1.95 25.59 -1.58
C GLN A 494 -2.42 26.75 -0.67
N LYS A 495 -3.44 26.47 0.12
CA LYS A 495 -3.98 27.47 1.05
C LYS A 495 -3.02 27.75 2.22
N MET A 496 -2.23 26.78 2.60
CA MET A 496 -1.24 26.94 3.67
C MET A 496 -0.08 27.83 3.22
N VAL A 497 0.28 27.78 1.94
CA VAL A 497 1.44 28.49 1.40
C VAL A 497 2.69 28.11 2.21
N PRO A 498 3.12 26.84 2.17
CA PRO A 498 4.23 26.41 3.02
C PRO A 498 5.56 27.03 2.59
N ARG A 499 6.40 27.35 3.57
CA ARG A 499 7.72 27.97 3.36
C ARG A 499 8.84 27.17 3.99
N ASN A 500 8.50 26.15 4.78
CA ASN A 500 9.50 25.34 5.47
C ASN A 500 8.87 23.99 5.85
N VAL A 501 9.70 23.10 6.39
CA VAL A 501 9.28 21.76 6.75
C VAL A 501 8.20 21.77 7.83
N GLU A 502 8.28 22.71 8.75
CA GLU A 502 7.28 22.81 9.82
C GLU A 502 5.90 23.18 9.27
N ASP A 503 5.84 23.99 8.22
CA ASP A 503 4.58 24.29 7.54
C ASP A 503 4.02 23.05 6.85
N ILE A 504 4.87 22.24 6.21
CA ILE A 504 4.43 20.97 5.60
C ILE A 504 3.86 20.04 6.68
N ALA A 505 4.55 19.96 7.82
CA ALA A 505 4.10 19.13 8.93
C ALA A 505 2.72 19.58 9.43
N ALA A 506 2.50 20.89 9.49
CA ALA A 506 1.21 21.43 9.93
C ALA A 506 0.07 21.02 9.00
N VAL A 507 0.32 20.98 7.68
CA VAL A 507 -0.68 20.50 6.72
C VAL A 507 -1.08 19.06 7.04
N ASN A 508 -0.09 18.22 7.30
CA ASN A 508 -0.36 16.82 7.66
C ASN A 508 -1.17 16.70 8.95
N ALA A 509 -0.91 17.59 9.91
CA ALA A 509 -1.59 17.56 11.19
C ALA A 509 -3.05 18.03 11.09
N ILE A 510 -3.31 19.06 10.26
CA ILE A 510 -4.65 19.65 10.20
C ILE A 510 -5.54 19.00 9.13
N TYR A 511 -4.96 18.37 8.09
CA TYR A 511 -5.75 17.76 7.03
C TYR A 511 -6.13 16.33 7.41
N ARG A 512 -7.09 16.20 8.33
CA ARG A 512 -7.62 14.92 8.80
C ARG A 512 -9.10 15.09 9.11
N PRO A 513 -9.92 14.05 8.89
CA PRO A 513 -11.39 14.22 9.04
C PRO A 513 -11.84 14.79 10.36
N GLY A 514 -11.29 14.36 11.49
CA GLY A 514 -11.69 14.86 12.80
C GLY A 514 -11.39 16.34 12.99
N VAL A 515 -10.22 16.80 12.55
CA VAL A 515 -9.80 18.19 12.66
C VAL A 515 -10.64 19.06 11.73
N ILE A 516 -10.90 18.58 10.51
CA ILE A 516 -11.74 19.27 9.54
C ILE A 516 -13.15 19.47 10.10
N LYS A 517 -13.70 18.40 10.67
CA LYS A 517 -15.05 18.41 11.22
C LYS A 517 -15.22 19.38 12.37
N LEU A 518 -14.18 19.55 13.21
CA LEU A 518 -14.21 20.50 14.32
C LEU A 518 -14.07 21.95 13.88
N GLY A 519 -13.73 22.19 12.61
CA GLY A 519 -13.51 23.53 12.10
C GLY A 519 -12.12 24.07 12.35
N ALA A 520 -11.25 23.30 12.97
CA ALA A 520 -9.88 23.74 13.29
C ALA A 520 -9.05 23.94 12.02
N THR A 521 -9.25 23.09 11.01
CA THR A 521 -8.53 23.19 9.74
C THR A 521 -8.81 24.55 9.08
N GLU A 522 -10.08 24.90 8.95
CA GLU A 522 -10.47 26.16 8.34
C GLU A 522 -9.97 27.35 9.14
N ALA A 523 -10.06 27.29 10.47
CA ALA A 523 -9.57 28.35 11.32
C ALA A 523 -8.06 28.56 11.14
N PHE A 524 -7.31 27.46 11.11
CA PHE A 524 -5.86 27.50 10.91
C PHE A 524 -5.53 28.20 9.58
N LEU A 525 -6.19 27.79 8.50
CA LEU A 525 -5.92 28.34 7.19
C LEU A 525 -6.33 29.82 7.10
N ARG A 526 -7.45 30.20 7.72
CA ARG A 526 -7.86 31.61 7.75
C ARG A 526 -6.85 32.46 8.50
N ARG A 527 -6.37 31.97 9.63
CA ARG A 527 -5.35 32.69 10.44
C ARG A 527 -4.04 32.81 9.66
N ARG A 528 -3.65 31.73 9.00
CA ARG A 528 -2.42 31.73 8.20
C ARG A 528 -2.47 32.77 7.08
N ASN A 529 -3.63 32.95 6.48
CA ASN A 529 -3.84 33.86 5.35
C ASN A 529 -4.30 35.29 5.77
N GLY A 530 -4.30 35.56 7.06
CA GLY A 530 -4.66 36.90 7.56
C GLY A 530 -6.14 37.20 7.54
N GLN A 531 -6.98 36.19 7.33
CA GLN A 531 -8.44 36.35 7.25
C GLN A 531 -9.11 36.23 8.62
N GLU A 532 -8.38 35.86 9.63
CA GLU A 532 -8.84 35.72 11.00
C GLU A 532 -7.68 36.06 11.92
N GLU A 533 -7.99 36.76 13.05
CA GLU A 533 -6.95 37.07 14.04
C GLU A 533 -6.45 35.78 14.69
N SER A 534 -5.10 35.59 14.73
CA SER A 534 -4.48 34.45 15.39
C SER A 534 -4.43 34.74 16.89
N LYS A 535 -5.40 34.21 17.60
CA LYS A 535 -5.61 34.51 19.02
C LYS A 535 -5.47 33.21 19.84
N ASN A 536 -4.73 33.30 20.96
CA ASN A 536 -4.59 32.20 21.90
C ASN A 536 -5.82 32.21 22.83
N ASP A 537 -6.69 31.22 22.65
CA ASP A 537 -7.88 31.07 23.48
C ASP A 537 -7.60 30.27 24.76
N HIS A 538 -6.39 29.78 24.92
CA HIS A 538 -5.95 29.17 26.17
C HIS A 538 -5.29 30.23 27.02
N HIS A 539 -4.42 29.85 27.92
CA HIS A 539 -3.78 30.81 28.83
C HIS A 539 -2.55 31.45 28.16
N ALA A 540 -2.24 32.70 28.53
CA ALA A 540 -1.07 33.43 28.03
C ALA A 540 0.25 32.67 28.33
N LEU A 541 0.27 31.84 29.37
CA LEU A 541 1.41 30.98 29.68
C LEU A 541 1.85 30.13 28.48
N PHE A 542 0.93 29.82 27.55
CA PHE A 542 1.17 28.93 26.42
C PHE A 542 1.43 29.67 25.10
N ASP A 543 1.60 31.01 25.16
CA ASP A 543 1.78 31.78 23.93
C ASP A 543 2.91 31.25 23.06
N ASP A 544 4.07 30.94 23.66
CA ASP A 544 5.22 30.48 22.91
C ASP A 544 5.01 29.06 22.32
N VAL A 545 4.25 28.22 23.04
CA VAL A 545 3.97 26.86 22.59
C VAL A 545 3.04 26.87 21.37
N LEU A 546 2.04 27.71 21.38
CA LEU A 546 0.97 27.69 20.39
C LEU A 546 1.22 28.61 19.19
N ALA A 547 2.08 29.64 19.34
CA ALA A 547 2.30 30.63 18.28
C ALA A 547 2.70 29.97 16.94
N PRO A 548 3.60 28.99 16.90
CA PRO A 548 4.00 28.38 15.62
C PRO A 548 2.85 27.72 14.85
N THR A 549 1.76 27.37 15.52
CA THR A 549 0.63 26.69 14.88
C THR A 549 -0.63 27.57 14.94
N GLU A 550 -0.47 28.87 14.72
CA GLU A 550 -1.57 29.84 14.64
C GLU A 550 -2.44 29.84 15.91
N ASN A 551 -1.82 29.54 17.03
CA ASN A 551 -2.47 29.50 18.35
C ASN A 551 -3.57 28.45 18.43
N ILE A 552 -3.44 27.39 17.64
CA ILE A 552 -4.32 26.22 17.69
C ILE A 552 -3.49 25.01 18.10
N MET A 553 -3.97 24.26 19.07
CA MET A 553 -3.29 23.02 19.50
C MET A 553 -3.55 21.92 18.47
N ILE A 554 -2.48 21.47 17.79
CA ILE A 554 -2.61 20.43 16.76
C ILE A 554 -1.70 19.23 17.02
N TYR A 555 -0.69 19.36 17.91
CA TYR A 555 0.29 18.31 18.14
C TYR A 555 0.21 17.76 19.55
N GLN A 556 0.42 16.45 19.68
CA GLN A 556 0.54 15.77 20.98
C GLN A 556 1.65 16.42 21.82
N GLU A 557 2.75 16.79 21.19
CA GLU A 557 3.87 17.44 21.87
C GLU A 557 3.48 18.79 22.47
N GLN A 558 2.58 19.52 21.85
CA GLN A 558 2.09 20.79 22.43
C GLN A 558 1.31 20.53 23.72
N PHE A 559 0.46 19.50 23.74
CA PHE A 559 -0.27 19.11 24.93
C PHE A 559 0.69 18.77 26.07
N ILE A 560 1.71 17.96 25.77
CA ILE A 560 2.73 17.57 26.74
C ILE A 560 3.47 18.80 27.26
N GLN A 561 3.86 19.70 26.37
CA GLN A 561 4.58 20.92 26.71
C GLN A 561 3.75 21.83 27.62
N MET A 562 2.47 21.99 27.30
CA MET A 562 1.59 22.83 28.09
C MET A 562 1.36 22.25 29.49
N PHE A 563 1.17 20.96 29.60
CA PHE A 563 1.05 20.33 30.93
C PHE A 563 2.36 20.34 31.71
N ASN A 564 3.50 20.35 31.02
CA ASN A 564 4.77 20.57 31.68
C ASN A 564 4.82 21.95 32.32
N LEU A 565 4.32 22.95 31.63
CA LEU A 565 4.23 24.32 32.20
C LEU A 565 3.25 24.39 33.36
N LEU A 566 2.25 23.50 33.40
CA LEU A 566 1.30 23.43 34.50
C LEU A 566 1.83 22.68 35.72
N GLY A 567 2.91 21.88 35.54
CA GLY A 567 3.52 21.21 36.69
C GLY A 567 3.77 19.71 36.55
N LEU A 568 3.33 19.09 35.42
CA LEU A 568 3.63 17.69 35.18
C LEU A 568 5.00 17.55 34.52
N ASN A 569 5.70 16.43 34.76
CA ASN A 569 6.88 16.15 33.95
C ASN A 569 6.44 15.64 32.56
N PHE A 570 7.39 15.51 31.62
CA PHE A 570 7.05 15.14 30.24
C PHE A 570 6.43 13.75 30.16
N GLY A 571 6.94 12.79 30.98
CA GLY A 571 6.36 11.44 30.97
C GLY A 571 4.92 11.44 31.46
N GLN A 572 4.64 12.19 32.53
CA GLN A 572 3.27 12.31 33.05
C GLN A 572 2.35 12.98 32.01
N GLY A 573 2.87 14.00 31.34
CA GLY A 573 2.12 14.67 30.28
C GLY A 573 1.74 13.74 29.16
N ASP A 574 2.63 12.84 28.77
CA ASP A 574 2.35 11.87 27.72
C ASP A 574 1.27 10.86 28.14
N ILE A 575 1.33 10.40 29.40
CA ILE A 575 0.30 9.48 29.91
C ILE A 575 -1.06 10.17 29.93
N LEU A 576 -1.12 11.42 30.40
CA LEU A 576 -2.37 12.17 30.43
C LEU A 576 -2.90 12.38 29.00
N ARG A 577 -2.02 12.70 28.05
CA ARG A 577 -2.40 12.87 26.66
C ARG A 577 -3.11 11.62 26.12
N LYS A 578 -2.57 10.45 26.42
CA LYS A 578 -3.14 9.20 25.94
C LYS A 578 -4.54 8.96 26.56
N ILE A 579 -4.69 9.25 27.84
CA ILE A 579 -6.00 9.13 28.51
C ILE A 579 -6.99 10.11 27.87
N ALA A 580 -6.57 11.35 27.63
CA ALA A 580 -7.43 12.40 27.07
C ALA A 580 -7.88 12.06 25.66
N GLU A 581 -7.02 11.46 24.84
CA GLU A 581 -7.38 11.03 23.49
C GLU A 581 -8.44 9.94 23.51
N GLY A 582 -8.51 9.18 24.58
CA GLY A 582 -9.55 8.17 24.80
C GLY A 582 -10.86 8.74 25.28
N LEU A 583 -10.94 10.05 25.47
CA LEU A 583 -12.14 10.76 25.91
C LEU A 583 -12.65 10.33 27.29
N ASP A 584 -11.75 9.83 28.13
CA ASP A 584 -12.10 9.39 29.47
C ASP A 584 -11.77 10.53 30.46
N TYR A 585 -12.69 11.49 30.57
CA TYR A 585 -12.49 12.68 31.38
C TYR A 585 -12.40 12.36 32.88
N LYS A 586 -13.10 11.36 33.33
CA LYS A 586 -13.04 10.92 34.73
C LYS A 586 -11.65 10.40 35.08
N LYS A 587 -11.08 9.62 34.19
CA LYS A 587 -9.72 9.08 34.36
C LYS A 587 -8.67 10.18 34.28
N CYS A 588 -8.88 11.19 33.41
CA CYS A 588 -8.00 12.36 33.35
C CYS A 588 -7.99 13.10 34.67
N ASN A 589 -9.18 13.36 35.24
CA ASN A 589 -9.27 14.07 36.52
C ASN A 589 -8.59 13.27 37.65
N ALA A 590 -8.79 11.95 37.68
CA ALA A 590 -8.15 11.08 38.66
C ALA A 590 -6.63 11.17 38.55
N TYR A 591 -6.10 11.18 37.33
CA TYR A 591 -4.67 11.26 37.08
C TYR A 591 -4.10 12.61 37.61
N LEU A 592 -4.83 13.69 37.31
CA LEU A 592 -4.41 15.03 37.74
C LEU A 592 -4.47 15.18 39.28
N GLU A 593 -5.47 14.59 39.93
CA GLU A 593 -5.60 14.61 41.38
C GLU A 593 -4.49 13.80 42.06
N GLU A 594 -3.95 12.84 41.39
CA GLU A 594 -2.83 12.04 41.91
C GLU A 594 -1.47 12.72 41.68
N HIS A 595 -1.27 13.30 40.48
CA HIS A 595 0.05 13.69 40.02
C HIS A 595 0.30 15.20 39.91
N LEU A 596 -0.75 16.03 39.80
CA LEU A 596 -0.58 17.47 39.59
C LEU A 596 -1.10 18.29 40.79
N TYR A 597 -2.38 18.13 41.12
CA TYR A 597 -3.04 19.02 42.09
C TYR A 597 -2.45 18.94 43.50
N PRO A 598 -1.92 17.82 43.98
CA PRO A 598 -1.25 17.82 45.31
C PRO A 598 0.10 18.51 45.35
N HIS A 599 0.59 19.05 44.25
CA HIS A 599 1.94 19.61 44.14
C HIS A 599 1.92 21.06 43.65
N PRO A 600 1.32 21.99 44.44
CA PRO A 600 1.28 23.40 44.01
C PRO A 600 2.66 24.04 43.91
N GLU A 601 3.68 23.48 44.59
CA GLU A 601 5.04 23.96 44.45
C GLU A 601 5.61 23.81 43.02
N LYS A 602 5.06 22.93 42.22
CA LYS A 602 5.49 22.71 40.84
C LYS A 602 4.73 23.58 39.83
N MET A 603 3.68 24.24 40.30
CA MET A 603 2.77 24.99 39.41
C MET A 603 3.22 26.43 39.21
N LEU A 604 3.12 26.95 38.02
CA LEU A 604 3.33 28.35 37.70
C LEU A 604 2.07 29.18 37.91
N LEU A 605 0.92 28.58 38.07
CA LEU A 605 -0.37 29.22 38.26
C LEU A 605 -0.97 28.77 39.60
N PRO A 606 -1.85 29.58 40.21
CA PRO A 606 -2.63 29.14 41.36
C PRO A 606 -3.43 27.89 41.06
N LEU A 607 -3.75 27.10 42.10
CA LEU A 607 -4.43 25.80 41.93
C LEU A 607 -5.75 25.92 41.13
N GLU A 608 -6.58 26.85 41.46
CA GLU A 608 -7.89 26.99 40.77
C GLU A 608 -7.72 27.38 39.30
N ASP A 609 -6.72 28.23 39.03
CA ASP A 609 -6.42 28.57 37.61
C ASP A 609 -5.86 27.37 36.89
N THR A 610 -4.99 26.58 37.53
CA THR A 610 -4.44 25.35 36.95
C THR A 610 -5.56 24.38 36.58
N LYS A 611 -6.53 24.19 37.49
CA LYS A 611 -7.67 23.32 37.25
C LYS A 611 -8.50 23.77 36.04
N ALA A 612 -8.77 25.06 35.94
CA ALA A 612 -9.56 25.59 34.82
C ALA A 612 -8.82 25.42 33.48
N VAL A 613 -7.52 25.75 33.47
CA VAL A 613 -6.70 25.63 32.26
C VAL A 613 -6.59 24.17 31.84
N ALA A 614 -6.34 23.27 32.78
CA ALA A 614 -6.20 21.84 32.50
C ALA A 614 -7.48 21.28 31.91
N LYS A 615 -8.64 21.68 32.46
CA LYS A 615 -9.92 21.21 31.92
C LYS A 615 -10.10 21.60 30.45
N LYS A 616 -9.78 22.84 30.11
CA LYS A 616 -9.91 23.32 28.75
C LYS A 616 -8.97 22.59 27.79
N LEU A 617 -7.73 22.34 28.24
CA LEU A 617 -6.78 21.59 27.40
C LEU A 617 -7.28 20.18 27.13
N ILE A 618 -7.79 19.50 28.13
CA ILE A 618 -8.28 18.12 28.01
C ILE A 618 -9.51 18.09 27.08
N ASP A 619 -10.39 19.05 27.20
CA ASP A 619 -11.59 19.13 26.36
C ASP A 619 -11.24 19.26 24.88
N ASN A 620 -10.07 19.83 24.56
CA ASN A 620 -9.64 20.09 23.19
C ASN A 620 -8.59 19.09 22.67
N ALA A 621 -8.37 17.99 23.38
CA ALA A 621 -7.26 17.06 23.10
C ALA A 621 -7.63 15.89 22.17
N GLY A 622 -8.82 15.91 21.55
CA GLY A 622 -9.36 14.75 20.86
C GLY A 622 -8.64 14.33 19.57
N TYR A 623 -7.98 15.27 18.90
CA TYR A 623 -7.48 15.03 17.55
C TYR A 623 -6.06 15.57 17.36
N LEU A 624 -5.18 15.24 18.30
CA LEU A 624 -3.79 15.69 18.25
C LEU A 624 -2.94 14.74 17.41
N PHE A 625 -1.94 15.30 16.74
CA PHE A 625 -1.09 14.53 15.83
C PHE A 625 0.32 14.38 16.43
N ASN A 626 0.98 13.28 16.09
CA ASN A 626 2.35 13.02 16.52
C ASN A 626 3.30 13.90 15.69
N LYS A 627 3.89 14.92 16.33
CA LYS A 627 4.78 15.86 15.66
C LYS A 627 6.04 15.17 15.15
N SER A 628 6.56 14.18 15.89
CA SER A 628 7.75 13.43 15.47
C SER A 628 7.53 12.78 14.12
N HIS A 629 6.38 12.14 13.95
CA HIS A 629 6.04 11.51 12.67
C HIS A 629 5.83 12.57 11.58
N ALA A 630 5.13 13.67 11.92
CA ALA A 630 4.83 14.73 10.95
C ALA A 630 6.11 15.36 10.41
N ILE A 631 7.06 15.69 11.29
CA ILE A 631 8.31 16.33 10.86
C ILE A 631 9.13 15.37 9.99
N SER A 632 9.28 14.12 10.41
CA SER A 632 10.12 13.18 9.67
C SER A 632 9.58 12.95 8.25
N TYR A 633 8.25 12.81 8.10
CA TYR A 633 7.65 12.60 6.78
C TYR A 633 7.62 13.88 5.96
N SER A 634 7.60 15.04 6.63
CA SER A 634 7.67 16.33 5.92
C SER A 634 9.06 16.58 5.34
N ILE A 635 10.12 16.13 6.03
CA ILE A 635 11.46 16.19 5.47
C ILE A 635 11.53 15.33 4.21
N LEU A 636 10.93 14.15 4.25
CA LEU A 636 10.88 13.28 3.07
C LEU A 636 10.10 13.95 1.92
N ALA A 637 8.98 14.60 2.23
CA ALA A 637 8.22 15.36 1.23
C ALA A 637 9.09 16.47 0.62
N TYR A 638 9.85 17.18 1.45
CA TYR A 638 10.76 18.23 0.96
C TYR A 638 11.83 17.62 0.06
N TRP A 639 12.42 16.46 0.43
CA TRP A 639 13.39 15.79 -0.43
C TRP A 639 12.83 15.56 -1.83
N THR A 640 11.61 15.02 -1.92
CA THR A 640 11.01 14.74 -3.23
C THR A 640 10.76 16.02 -4.01
N SER A 641 10.23 17.05 -3.35
CA SER A 641 9.98 18.34 -4.02
C SER A 641 11.28 19.01 -4.47
N TYR A 642 12.32 18.91 -3.66
CA TYR A 642 13.64 19.46 -4.00
C TYR A 642 14.21 18.79 -5.26
N PHE A 643 14.19 17.46 -5.33
CA PHE A 643 14.70 16.75 -6.50
C PHE A 643 13.86 17.03 -7.73
N LYS A 644 12.55 17.12 -7.55
CA LYS A 644 11.67 17.49 -8.65
C LYS A 644 11.99 18.88 -9.18
N ALA A 645 12.26 19.83 -8.29
CA ALA A 645 12.56 21.21 -8.65
C ALA A 645 13.94 21.35 -9.29
N LYS A 646 14.95 20.72 -8.72
CA LYS A 646 16.33 20.90 -9.17
C LYS A 646 16.68 20.01 -10.36
N TYR A 647 16.14 18.82 -10.44
CA TYR A 647 16.45 17.83 -11.46
C TYR A 647 15.19 17.34 -12.17
N PRO A 648 14.45 18.24 -12.84
CA PRO A 648 13.16 17.87 -13.39
C PRO A 648 13.20 16.77 -14.44
N ALA A 649 14.24 16.74 -15.32
CA ALA A 649 14.33 15.71 -16.34
C ALA A 649 14.59 14.34 -15.71
N GLU A 650 15.58 14.29 -14.80
CA GLU A 650 15.93 13.03 -14.14
C GLU A 650 14.78 12.52 -13.25
N PHE A 651 14.13 13.43 -12.54
CA PHE A 651 12.99 13.08 -11.68
C PHE A 651 11.84 12.51 -12.52
N THR A 652 11.52 13.16 -13.63
CA THR A 652 10.47 12.71 -14.53
C THR A 652 10.79 11.32 -15.09
N GLU A 653 12.03 11.11 -15.54
CA GLU A 653 12.42 9.81 -16.08
C GLU A 653 12.29 8.70 -15.04
N VAL A 654 12.75 8.94 -13.82
CA VAL A 654 12.67 7.94 -12.76
C VAL A 654 11.19 7.66 -12.41
N MET A 655 10.37 8.70 -12.31
CA MET A 655 8.94 8.52 -12.00
C MET A 655 8.26 7.68 -13.08
N LEU A 656 8.50 7.99 -14.36
CA LEU A 656 7.88 7.25 -15.43
C LEU A 656 8.33 5.79 -15.43
N ASN A 657 9.62 5.54 -15.24
CA ASN A 657 10.13 4.17 -15.24
C ASN A 657 9.71 3.37 -14.01
N SER A 658 9.39 4.03 -12.90
CA SER A 658 8.94 3.34 -11.69
C SER A 658 7.48 2.88 -11.80
N HIS A 659 6.73 3.36 -12.82
CA HIS A 659 5.33 3.05 -13.00
C HIS A 659 5.06 2.24 -14.28
N THR A 660 6.05 1.49 -14.76
CA THR A 660 5.89 0.65 -15.95
C THR A 660 4.64 -0.22 -15.81
N GLY A 661 3.79 -0.20 -16.82
CA GLY A 661 2.54 -0.96 -16.83
C GLY A 661 1.38 -0.32 -16.10
N GLN A 662 1.59 0.79 -15.43
CA GLN A 662 0.54 1.52 -14.71
C GLN A 662 0.16 2.76 -15.53
N HIS A 663 -0.76 2.57 -16.45
CA HIS A 663 -1.05 3.58 -17.48
C HIS A 663 -1.54 4.90 -16.91
N GLU A 664 -2.35 4.86 -15.84
CA GLU A 664 -2.83 6.10 -15.22
C GLU A 664 -1.69 6.90 -14.58
N GLU A 665 -0.78 6.20 -13.92
CA GLU A 665 0.37 6.86 -13.29
C GLU A 665 1.31 7.44 -14.34
N ILE A 666 1.50 6.73 -15.45
CA ILE A 666 2.34 7.24 -16.54
C ILE A 666 1.71 8.50 -17.14
N ALA A 667 0.38 8.50 -17.34
CA ALA A 667 -0.29 9.69 -17.87
C ALA A 667 -0.09 10.91 -16.96
N LEU A 668 -0.19 10.70 -15.64
CA LEU A 668 0.08 11.78 -14.67
C LEU A 668 1.53 12.21 -14.69
N GLY A 669 2.45 11.27 -14.84
CA GLY A 669 3.87 11.56 -14.95
C GLY A 669 4.20 12.37 -16.20
N LEU A 670 3.54 12.08 -17.31
CA LEU A 670 3.70 12.86 -18.54
C LEU A 670 3.16 14.27 -18.37
N THR A 671 2.03 14.44 -17.71
CA THR A 671 1.49 15.76 -17.40
C THR A 671 2.48 16.56 -16.55
N MET A 672 3.05 15.94 -15.52
CA MET A 672 4.08 16.54 -14.69
C MET A 672 5.30 16.97 -15.53
N GLY A 673 5.78 16.06 -16.37
CA GLY A 673 6.94 16.33 -17.19
C GLY A 673 6.73 17.47 -18.17
N ARG A 674 5.54 17.56 -18.76
CA ARG A 674 5.23 18.65 -19.68
C ARG A 674 5.29 20.01 -19.00
N LYS A 675 4.82 20.08 -17.73
CA LYS A 675 4.89 21.30 -16.96
C LYS A 675 6.32 21.66 -16.55
N LEU A 676 7.07 20.68 -16.08
CA LEU A 676 8.40 20.91 -15.54
C LEU A 676 9.41 21.25 -16.62
N LEU A 677 9.26 20.67 -17.81
CA LEU A 677 10.26 20.75 -18.89
C LEU A 677 9.90 21.76 -19.98
N ASP A 678 8.85 22.54 -19.77
CA ASP A 678 8.43 23.60 -20.71
C ASP A 678 8.12 23.03 -22.08
N ASN A 679 7.05 22.21 -22.16
CA ASN A 679 6.53 21.65 -23.40
C ASN A 679 7.59 20.86 -24.19
N PRO A 680 8.15 19.80 -23.60
CA PRO A 680 9.09 18.95 -24.33
C PRO A 680 8.40 18.22 -25.45
N VAL A 681 9.17 17.77 -26.44
CA VAL A 681 8.64 16.90 -27.48
C VAL A 681 8.40 15.52 -26.87
N VAL A 682 7.18 15.03 -26.91
CA VAL A 682 6.84 13.70 -26.38
C VAL A 682 6.60 12.76 -27.58
N SER A 683 7.35 11.69 -27.65
CA SER A 683 7.24 10.76 -28.78
C SER A 683 7.65 9.35 -28.36
N VAL A 684 7.33 8.38 -29.21
CA VAL A 684 7.80 6.99 -29.03
C VAL A 684 9.21 6.79 -29.55
N GLY A 685 9.82 7.81 -30.13
CA GLY A 685 11.09 7.68 -30.80
C GLY A 685 10.93 7.10 -32.19
N ASP A 686 12.00 6.54 -32.72
CA ASP A 686 11.95 5.87 -34.03
C ASP A 686 12.64 4.51 -33.94
N ILE A 687 12.61 3.77 -35.04
CA ILE A 687 13.11 2.39 -35.06
C ILE A 687 14.60 2.34 -34.71
N ASN A 688 15.35 3.43 -34.94
CA ASN A 688 16.77 3.49 -34.69
C ASN A 688 17.10 4.01 -33.29
N THR A 689 16.14 4.61 -32.57
CA THR A 689 16.41 5.26 -31.28
C THR A 689 15.49 4.78 -30.16
N PHE A 690 14.46 4.00 -30.43
CA PHE A 690 13.52 3.58 -29.38
C PHE A 690 14.23 2.83 -28.26
N SER A 691 13.62 2.82 -27.11
CA SER A 691 14.11 2.10 -25.94
C SER A 691 12.95 1.43 -25.22
N LYS A 692 13.23 0.37 -24.49
CA LYS A 692 12.24 -0.25 -23.62
C LYS A 692 11.91 0.62 -22.41
N GLN A 693 12.85 1.45 -21.98
CA GLN A 693 12.67 2.35 -20.86
C GLN A 693 12.37 3.76 -21.35
N PHE A 694 11.68 4.55 -20.50
CA PHE A 694 11.50 5.98 -20.78
C PHE A 694 12.84 6.68 -20.73
N SER A 695 12.98 7.68 -21.58
CA SER A 695 14.19 8.54 -21.61
C SER A 695 13.73 9.99 -21.62
N VAL A 696 14.27 10.81 -20.73
CA VAL A 696 13.87 12.21 -20.59
C VAL A 696 15.09 13.10 -20.61
N THR A 697 15.04 14.12 -21.50
CA THR A 697 16.01 15.22 -21.49
C THR A 697 15.21 16.52 -21.36
N LYS A 698 15.95 17.58 -21.26
CA LYS A 698 15.29 18.89 -21.17
C LYS A 698 14.25 19.14 -22.27
N UNK A 699 14.40 18.43 -23.29
CA UNK A 699 13.63 18.76 -24.38
C UNK A 699 12.78 17.70 -24.86
N ASN A 700 13.09 16.65 -24.37
CA ASN A 700 12.40 15.49 -24.97
C ASN A 700 11.97 14.48 -23.93
N ILE A 701 10.77 13.93 -24.11
CA ILE A 701 10.33 12.73 -23.37
C ILE A 701 10.11 11.64 -24.41
N THR A 702 10.89 10.55 -24.36
CA THR A 702 10.72 9.41 -25.26
C THR A 702 10.09 8.27 -24.47
N ILE A 703 8.94 7.80 -24.98
CA ILE A 703 8.14 6.77 -24.33
C ILE A 703 8.89 5.43 -24.38
N GLY A 704 8.95 4.75 -23.25
CA GLY A 704 9.49 3.39 -23.20
C GLY A 704 8.49 2.40 -23.80
N LEU A 705 8.99 1.51 -24.65
CA LEU A 705 8.12 0.57 -25.38
C LEU A 705 7.90 -0.76 -24.65
N LYS A 706 8.40 -0.91 -23.44
CA LYS A 706 8.13 -2.09 -22.63
C LYS A 706 6.61 -2.17 -22.36
N ASN A 707 6.06 -3.37 -22.46
CA ASN A 707 4.62 -3.64 -22.20
C ASN A 707 3.67 -3.05 -23.25
N ILE A 708 4.14 -2.85 -24.47
CA ILE A 708 3.23 -2.50 -25.57
C ILE A 708 2.40 -3.73 -25.95
N LYS A 709 1.09 -3.54 -26.07
CA LYS A 709 0.19 -4.61 -26.46
C LYS A 709 0.54 -5.13 -27.85
N GLY A 710 0.74 -6.44 -27.96
CA GLY A 710 1.08 -7.08 -29.21
C GLY A 710 2.55 -7.19 -29.51
N LEU A 711 3.42 -6.66 -28.62
CA LEU A 711 4.87 -6.71 -28.81
C LEU A 711 5.52 -7.17 -27.53
N GLY A 712 6.12 -8.35 -27.55
CA GLY A 712 6.85 -8.84 -26.40
C GLY A 712 8.25 -8.26 -26.30
N ASP A 713 8.83 -8.36 -25.11
CA ASP A 713 10.21 -7.91 -24.88
C ASP A 713 11.19 -8.63 -25.80
N SER A 714 10.96 -9.91 -26.12
CA SER A 714 11.84 -10.68 -27.01
C SER A 714 11.90 -10.06 -28.40
N VAL A 715 10.77 -9.55 -28.91
CA VAL A 715 10.72 -8.89 -30.20
C VAL A 715 11.55 -7.60 -30.19
N LEU A 716 11.34 -6.78 -29.15
CA LEU A 716 12.07 -5.53 -29.02
C LEU A 716 13.58 -5.78 -28.89
N ASN A 717 13.96 -6.82 -28.13
CA ASN A 717 15.35 -7.21 -27.99
C ASN A 717 15.97 -7.62 -29.33
N LYS A 718 15.22 -8.39 -30.15
CA LYS A 718 15.72 -8.80 -31.47
C LYS A 718 15.96 -7.59 -32.36
N ILE A 719 15.05 -6.62 -32.34
CA ILE A 719 15.23 -5.41 -33.14
C ILE A 719 16.44 -4.63 -32.70
N GLU A 720 16.62 -4.43 -31.40
CA GLU A 720 17.78 -3.71 -30.87
C GLU A 720 19.10 -4.43 -31.19
N LYS A 721 19.12 -5.76 -31.04
CA LYS A 721 20.30 -6.58 -31.29
C LYS A 721 20.74 -6.50 -32.74
N ASN A 722 19.78 -6.47 -33.68
CA ASN A 722 20.09 -6.50 -35.10
C ASN A 722 20.16 -5.12 -35.75
N ARG A 723 20.04 -4.06 -34.96
CA ARG A 723 20.16 -2.69 -35.46
C ARG A 723 21.53 -2.51 -36.10
N PRO A 724 21.60 -2.04 -37.36
CA PRO A 724 22.90 -1.88 -38.01
C PRO A 724 23.82 -0.91 -37.24
N PHE A 725 25.07 -1.27 -37.19
CA PHE A 725 26.08 -0.43 -36.54
C PHE A 725 26.21 0.92 -37.28
N GLY A 726 26.38 1.98 -36.50
CA GLY A 726 26.53 3.34 -37.03
C GLY A 726 25.21 4.05 -37.15
N SER A 727 24.75 4.28 -38.36
CA SER A 727 23.54 5.09 -38.62
C SER A 727 22.22 4.36 -38.41
N GLY A 728 22.25 3.04 -38.17
CA GLY A 728 21.04 2.24 -38.06
C GLY A 728 20.45 1.95 -39.43
N TRP A 729 19.17 1.66 -39.52
CA TRP A 729 18.49 1.45 -40.80
C TRP A 729 18.31 2.80 -41.48
N LEU A 730 18.75 2.87 -42.72
CA LEU A 730 18.74 4.15 -43.47
C LEU A 730 17.35 4.49 -43.99
N ASP A 731 16.53 3.47 -44.28
CA ASP A 731 15.16 3.67 -44.75
C ASP A 731 14.32 2.45 -44.39
N PHE A 732 13.02 2.52 -44.67
CA PHE A 732 12.10 1.43 -44.33
C PHE A 732 12.37 0.20 -45.19
N THR A 733 12.81 0.39 -46.43
CA THR A 733 13.12 -0.75 -47.32
C THR A 733 14.19 -1.64 -46.70
N GLU A 734 15.24 -1.02 -46.21
CA GLU A 734 16.35 -1.73 -45.55
C GLU A 734 15.86 -2.49 -44.34
N PHE A 735 15.03 -1.84 -43.50
CA PHE A 735 14.47 -2.49 -42.31
C PHE A 735 13.60 -3.68 -42.72
N TYR A 736 12.75 -3.50 -43.72
CA TYR A 736 11.82 -4.55 -44.18
C TYR A 736 12.57 -5.76 -44.69
N ARG A 737 13.67 -5.55 -45.47
CA ARG A 737 14.49 -6.65 -45.94
C ARG A 737 15.12 -7.41 -44.76
N ASP A 738 15.68 -6.69 -43.80
CA ASP A 738 16.27 -7.32 -42.63
C ASP A 738 15.22 -8.06 -41.80
N ASN A 739 14.02 -7.49 -41.68
CA ASN A 739 12.95 -8.13 -40.92
C ASN A 739 12.52 -9.45 -41.58
N LEU A 740 12.41 -9.50 -42.90
CA LEU A 740 12.07 -10.73 -43.59
C LEU A 740 13.16 -11.79 -43.40
N GLU A 741 14.41 -11.40 -43.51
CA GLU A 741 15.54 -12.31 -43.38
C GLU A 741 15.73 -12.80 -41.92
N LEU A 742 15.67 -11.91 -40.96
CA LEU A 742 15.97 -12.19 -39.55
C LEU A 742 14.74 -12.54 -38.73
N LYS A 743 13.57 -12.36 -39.27
CA LYS A 743 12.30 -12.66 -38.59
C LYS A 743 12.23 -11.98 -37.22
N MET A 744 12.53 -10.66 -37.19
CA MET A 744 12.54 -9.91 -35.95
C MET A 744 11.14 -9.68 -35.38
N ILE A 745 10.23 -9.20 -36.22
CA ILE A 745 8.88 -8.84 -35.79
C ILE A 745 7.84 -9.42 -36.73
N PRO A 746 6.79 -10.06 -36.23
CA PRO A 746 5.71 -10.57 -37.10
C PRO A 746 4.92 -9.41 -37.68
N HIS A 747 4.16 -9.75 -38.75
CA HIS A 747 3.43 -8.76 -39.54
C HIS A 747 2.53 -7.82 -38.71
N ASN A 748 1.76 -8.37 -37.78
CA ASN A 748 0.84 -7.56 -36.99
C ASN A 748 1.61 -6.61 -36.05
N GLY A 749 2.71 -7.07 -35.50
CA GLY A 749 3.54 -6.22 -34.67
C GLY A 749 4.22 -5.12 -35.48
N LEU A 750 4.63 -5.43 -36.72
CA LEU A 750 5.19 -4.41 -37.62
C LEU A 750 4.19 -3.28 -37.84
N LYS A 751 2.94 -3.63 -38.08
CA LYS A 751 1.89 -2.62 -38.29
C LYS A 751 1.70 -1.76 -37.02
N VAL A 752 1.77 -2.37 -35.81
CA VAL A 752 1.68 -1.62 -34.59
C VAL A 752 2.78 -0.54 -34.52
N LEU A 753 4.02 -0.91 -34.85
CA LEU A 753 5.13 0.06 -34.82
C LEU A 753 4.93 1.15 -35.87
N ILE A 754 4.41 0.80 -37.06
CA ILE A 754 4.13 1.80 -38.09
C ILE A 754 3.06 2.78 -37.58
N GLN A 755 1.98 2.25 -37.00
CA GLN A 755 0.87 3.07 -36.50
C GLN A 755 1.26 3.95 -35.34
N LEU A 756 2.27 3.57 -34.56
CA LEU A 756 2.78 4.39 -33.46
C LEU A 756 3.81 5.43 -33.92
N GLY A 757 4.29 5.34 -35.18
CA GLY A 757 5.15 6.37 -35.73
C GLY A 757 6.63 6.05 -35.73
N LEU A 758 7.05 4.83 -35.42
CA LEU A 758 8.46 4.51 -35.32
C LEU A 758 9.19 4.58 -36.68
N PHE A 759 8.44 4.51 -37.76
CA PHE A 759 9.02 4.58 -39.12
C PHE A 759 8.74 5.90 -39.82
N ASP A 760 8.19 6.89 -39.14
CA ASP A 760 7.90 8.19 -39.76
C ASP A 760 9.15 8.77 -40.40
N GLY A 761 9.01 9.27 -41.63
CA GLY A 761 10.10 9.88 -42.35
C GLY A 761 11.01 8.91 -43.08
N LEU A 762 10.89 7.61 -42.84
CA LEU A 762 11.72 6.61 -43.54
C LEU A 762 11.05 6.20 -44.84
N LEU A 763 11.84 6.20 -45.92
CA LEU A 763 11.31 5.92 -47.26
C LEU A 763 11.15 4.42 -47.46
N PHE A 764 10.08 4.04 -48.22
CA PHE A 764 9.95 2.68 -48.73
C PHE A 764 10.10 2.75 -50.24
N CYS A 765 11.08 2.03 -50.76
CA CYS A 765 11.39 2.01 -52.19
C CYS A 765 11.54 3.44 -52.73
N GLY A 766 12.20 4.30 -51.98
CA GLY A 766 12.54 5.65 -52.41
C GLY A 766 11.44 6.70 -52.27
N LYS A 767 10.31 6.37 -51.64
CA LYS A 767 9.21 7.30 -51.50
C LYS A 767 8.67 7.26 -50.07
N GLU A 768 8.23 8.40 -49.56
CA GLU A 768 7.63 8.52 -48.26
C GLU A 768 6.12 8.22 -48.33
N TYR A 769 5.61 7.42 -47.41
CA TYR A 769 4.19 7.07 -47.34
C TYR A 769 3.64 7.47 -45.97
N THR A 770 2.33 7.75 -45.96
CA THR A 770 1.63 7.92 -44.69
C THR A 770 1.65 6.60 -43.93
N ARG A 771 1.43 6.67 -42.60
CA ARG A 771 1.32 5.45 -41.80
C ARG A 771 0.22 4.53 -42.33
N LYS A 772 -0.93 5.11 -42.74
CA LYS A 772 -2.04 4.35 -43.30
C LYS A 772 -1.66 3.64 -44.59
N ALA A 773 -1.03 4.37 -45.51
CA ALA A 773 -0.58 3.79 -46.78
C ALA A 773 0.43 2.69 -46.54
N LEU A 774 1.39 2.93 -45.69
CA LEU A 774 2.45 1.94 -45.42
C LEU A 774 1.88 0.65 -44.78
N CYS A 775 0.91 0.77 -43.91
CA CYS A 775 0.25 -0.41 -43.31
C CYS A 775 -0.47 -1.22 -44.40
N ASP A 776 -1.16 -0.54 -45.30
CA ASP A 776 -1.88 -1.24 -46.36
C ASP A 776 -0.90 -1.89 -47.35
N ILE A 777 0.22 -1.21 -47.65
CA ILE A 777 1.28 -1.78 -48.49
C ILE A 777 1.85 -3.03 -47.81
N MET A 778 2.07 -2.98 -46.51
CA MET A 778 2.57 -4.15 -45.76
C MET A 778 1.59 -5.31 -45.82
N ASP A 779 0.30 -5.03 -45.73
CA ASP A 779 -0.74 -6.07 -45.88
C ASP A 779 -0.63 -6.76 -47.25
N VAL A 780 -0.45 -5.98 -48.32
CA VAL A 780 -0.27 -6.53 -49.66
C VAL A 780 0.98 -7.40 -49.72
N TYR A 781 2.10 -6.90 -49.25
CA TYR A 781 3.36 -7.63 -49.33
C TYR A 781 3.32 -8.88 -48.46
N ASN A 782 2.68 -8.82 -47.30
CA ASN A 782 2.48 -10.00 -46.47
C ASN A 782 1.67 -11.07 -47.16
N THR A 783 0.65 -10.69 -47.91
CA THR A 783 -0.11 -11.62 -48.72
C THR A 783 0.80 -12.37 -49.68
N PHE A 784 1.73 -11.67 -50.33
CA PHE A 784 2.68 -12.30 -51.26
C PHE A 784 3.63 -13.27 -50.56
N THR A 785 4.11 -12.94 -49.37
CA THR A 785 5.03 -13.82 -48.65
C THR A 785 4.40 -15.11 -48.15
N LEU A 786 3.06 -15.11 -48.03
CA LEU A 786 2.34 -16.29 -47.56
C LEU A 786 1.98 -17.26 -48.70
N GLN A 787 2.22 -16.88 -49.95
CA GLN A 787 1.87 -17.72 -51.09
C GLN A 787 2.87 -18.84 -51.35
N THR A 788 2.38 -19.98 -51.84
CA THR A 788 3.25 -20.99 -52.42
C THR A 788 3.92 -20.41 -53.67
N LYS A 789 5.01 -21.06 -54.11
CA LYS A 789 5.67 -20.62 -55.35
C LYS A 789 4.74 -20.63 -56.52
N LYS A 790 3.88 -21.67 -56.67
CA LYS A 790 2.94 -21.76 -57.75
C LYS A 790 1.90 -20.64 -57.71
N ASN A 791 1.31 -20.39 -56.50
CA ASN A 791 0.29 -19.37 -56.35
C ASN A 791 0.89 -17.99 -56.53
N PHE A 792 2.14 -17.77 -56.10
CA PHE A 792 2.82 -16.50 -56.30
C PHE A 792 2.98 -16.21 -57.81
N LYS A 793 3.43 -17.19 -58.59
CA LYS A 793 3.59 -17.03 -60.05
C LYS A 793 2.25 -16.70 -60.69
N THR A 794 1.18 -17.40 -60.31
CA THR A 794 -0.16 -17.14 -60.83
C THR A 794 -0.58 -15.70 -60.55
N LEU A 795 -0.31 -15.23 -59.33
CA LEU A 795 -0.64 -13.87 -58.90
C LEU A 795 0.16 -12.83 -59.70
N MET A 796 1.44 -13.10 -59.94
CA MET A 796 2.29 -12.18 -60.71
C MET A 796 1.83 -12.08 -62.17
N VAL A 797 1.43 -13.22 -62.76
CA VAL A 797 0.85 -13.21 -64.12
C VAL A 797 -0.41 -12.38 -64.12
N LYS A 798 -1.26 -12.54 -63.11
CA LYS A 798 -2.51 -11.77 -63.03
C LYS A 798 -2.27 -10.27 -62.93
N LEU A 799 -1.30 -9.87 -62.10
CA LEU A 799 -1.05 -8.45 -61.83
C LEU A 799 -0.18 -7.79 -62.88
N PHE A 800 0.84 -8.50 -63.36
CA PHE A 800 1.89 -7.90 -64.23
C PHE A 800 2.10 -8.61 -65.55
N ASP A 801 1.37 -9.68 -65.81
CA ASP A 801 1.56 -10.52 -67.00
C ASP A 801 3.00 -11.03 -67.14
N ASP A 802 3.60 -11.44 -66.03
CA ASP A 802 5.00 -11.86 -65.99
C ASP A 802 5.16 -12.92 -64.88
N GLU A 803 5.49 -14.15 -65.26
CA GLU A 803 5.68 -15.26 -64.31
C GLU A 803 7.08 -15.29 -63.68
N ASP A 804 7.99 -14.47 -64.22
CA ASP A 804 9.39 -14.48 -63.78
C ASP A 804 9.70 -13.51 -62.65
N ILE A 805 8.71 -12.71 -62.21
CA ILE A 805 8.90 -11.78 -61.12
C ILE A 805 9.10 -12.58 -59.82
N GLU A 806 10.18 -12.26 -59.09
CA GLU A 806 10.42 -12.82 -57.78
C GLU A 806 10.07 -11.80 -56.71
N PHE A 807 9.91 -12.25 -55.45
CA PHE A 807 9.53 -11.37 -54.38
C PHE A 807 10.54 -10.20 -54.22
N ASN A 808 11.83 -10.48 -54.33
CA ASN A 808 12.84 -9.42 -54.22
C ASN A 808 12.68 -8.31 -55.28
N ASP A 809 12.08 -8.66 -56.44
CA ASP A 809 11.83 -7.63 -57.45
C ASP A 809 10.77 -6.65 -56.99
N LEU A 810 9.83 -7.09 -56.15
CA LEU A 810 8.74 -6.24 -55.67
C LEU A 810 9.21 -5.19 -54.65
N ILE A 811 10.34 -5.42 -53.97
CA ILE A 811 10.88 -4.44 -53.04
C ILE A 811 11.97 -3.59 -53.63
N SER A 812 12.15 -3.66 -54.96
CA SER A 812 13.04 -2.78 -55.68
C SER A 812 12.43 -1.42 -55.98
N GLY A 813 11.11 -1.29 -55.89
CA GLY A 813 10.40 -0.06 -56.17
C GLY A 813 9.82 0.03 -57.58
N LYS A 814 10.24 -0.83 -58.49
CA LYS A 814 9.79 -0.82 -59.88
C LYS A 814 8.29 -1.07 -60.02
N TYR A 815 7.75 -2.00 -59.19
CA TYR A 815 6.37 -2.46 -59.31
C TYR A 815 5.41 -1.75 -58.39
N ILE A 816 5.90 -0.91 -57.45
CA ILE A 816 5.03 -0.25 -56.49
C ILE A 816 3.93 0.58 -57.09
N PRO A 817 4.16 1.41 -58.14
CA PRO A 817 3.05 2.19 -58.70
C PRO A 817 1.88 1.33 -59.17
N ALA A 818 2.18 0.19 -59.79
CA ALA A 818 1.11 -0.73 -60.23
C ALA A 818 0.38 -1.36 -59.04
N LEU A 819 1.12 -1.70 -57.97
CA LEU A 819 0.51 -2.28 -56.77
C LEU A 819 -0.38 -1.27 -56.05
N LEU A 820 0.05 -0.02 -55.97
CA LEU A 820 -0.74 1.04 -55.34
C LEU A 820 -2.09 1.20 -56.06
N ASP A 821 -2.06 1.15 -57.40
CA ASP A 821 -3.26 1.26 -58.20
C ASP A 821 -4.13 0.01 -58.06
N ALA A 822 -3.53 -1.16 -58.22
CA ALA A 822 -4.27 -2.44 -58.20
C ALA A 822 -4.98 -2.70 -56.86
N PHE A 823 -4.36 -2.35 -55.77
CA PHE A 823 -4.90 -2.59 -54.44
C PHE A 823 -5.52 -1.36 -53.81
N LYS A 824 -5.62 -0.26 -54.58
CA LYS A 824 -6.26 0.98 -54.13
C LYS A 824 -5.72 1.49 -52.79
N ILE A 825 -4.41 1.60 -52.69
CA ILE A 825 -3.75 2.07 -51.49
C ILE A 825 -4.09 3.54 -51.28
N PRO A 826 -4.56 3.93 -50.07
CA PRO A 826 -4.95 5.32 -49.87
C PRO A 826 -3.76 6.26 -49.83
N THR A 827 -3.99 7.53 -50.15
CA THR A 827 -2.94 8.56 -50.02
C THR A 827 -3.08 9.39 -48.74
N GLU A 828 -4.26 9.36 -48.14
CA GLU A 828 -4.51 10.11 -46.91
C GLU A 828 -3.93 9.39 -45.67
N GLU A 829 -3.68 10.16 -44.66
CA GLU A 829 -3.18 9.63 -43.39
C GLU A 829 -4.36 9.22 -42.52
N TYR A 830 -4.12 8.41 -41.51
CA TYR A 830 -5.09 8.18 -40.45
C TYR A 830 -5.56 9.52 -39.86
N THR A 831 -6.82 9.58 -39.46
CA THR A 831 -7.32 10.76 -38.77
C THR A 831 -6.66 10.90 -37.43
N GLU A 832 -6.72 12.10 -36.85
CA GLU A 832 -6.20 12.33 -35.49
C GLU A 832 -6.83 11.37 -34.50
N LYS A 833 -8.14 11.17 -34.61
CA LYS A 833 -8.85 10.24 -33.72
C LYS A 833 -8.31 8.82 -33.84
N GLU A 834 -8.08 8.36 -35.09
CA GLU A 834 -7.53 7.01 -35.30
C GLU A 834 -6.14 6.89 -34.71
N LEU A 835 -5.29 7.89 -34.87
CA LEU A 835 -3.92 7.87 -34.36
C LEU A 835 -3.94 7.86 -32.82
N VAL A 836 -4.79 8.65 -32.20
CA VAL A 836 -4.93 8.65 -30.74
C VAL A 836 -5.44 7.27 -30.27
N ASN A 837 -6.39 6.69 -30.99
CA ASN A 837 -6.90 5.36 -30.63
C ASN A 837 -5.82 4.28 -30.68
N PHE A 838 -4.89 4.37 -31.66
CA PHE A 838 -3.75 3.44 -31.69
C PHE A 838 -2.88 3.60 -30.44
N GLU A 839 -2.61 4.85 -30.03
CA GLU A 839 -1.83 5.08 -28.82
C GLU A 839 -2.52 4.48 -27.61
N LEU A 840 -3.82 4.72 -27.46
CA LEU A 840 -4.57 4.21 -26.32
C LEU A 840 -4.63 2.68 -26.34
N GLU A 841 -4.82 2.08 -27.53
CA GLU A 841 -4.90 0.63 -27.63
C GLU A 841 -3.56 -0.06 -27.34
N PHE A 842 -2.48 0.45 -27.93
CA PHE A 842 -1.19 -0.25 -27.88
C PHE A 842 -0.31 0.20 -26.73
N VAL A 843 -0.31 1.47 -26.40
CA VAL A 843 0.55 2.04 -25.35
C VAL A 843 -0.22 2.18 -24.03
N GLY A 844 -1.51 2.49 -24.13
CA GLY A 844 -2.37 2.58 -22.93
C GLY A 844 -2.61 3.99 -22.43
N PHE A 845 -1.95 4.97 -23.03
CA PHE A 845 -2.11 6.38 -22.67
C PHE A 845 -1.82 7.25 -23.87
N ARG A 846 -2.19 8.52 -23.79
CA ARG A 846 -2.00 9.43 -24.91
C ARG A 846 -0.57 9.94 -24.94
N VAL A 847 0.09 9.84 -26.11
CA VAL A 847 1.45 10.29 -26.33
C VAL A 847 1.47 11.66 -27.00
N SER A 848 0.80 11.77 -28.14
CA SER A 848 0.77 13.00 -28.94
C SER A 848 -0.23 13.99 -28.37
N GLU A 849 0.07 15.27 -28.52
CA GLU A 849 -0.87 16.34 -28.15
C GLU A 849 -0.73 17.49 -29.12
N ASN A 850 -1.88 18.12 -29.42
CA ASN A 850 -1.89 19.37 -30.17
C ASN A 850 -1.74 20.51 -29.17
N VAL A 851 -0.54 21.01 -29.01
CA VAL A 851 -0.20 22.02 -28.00
C VAL A 851 -0.98 23.32 -28.25
N GLU A 852 -1.11 23.73 -29.54
CA GLU A 852 -1.84 24.97 -29.86
C GLU A 852 -3.31 24.88 -29.51
N ARG A 853 -3.94 23.75 -29.83
CA ARG A 853 -5.34 23.51 -29.50
C ARG A 853 -5.56 23.48 -27.99
N LEU A 854 -4.68 22.81 -27.28
CA LEU A 854 -4.78 22.71 -25.82
C LEU A 854 -4.65 24.09 -25.18
N LYS A 855 -3.70 24.90 -25.65
CA LYS A 855 -3.52 26.25 -25.15
C LYS A 855 -4.77 27.10 -25.41
N MET A 856 -5.32 27.00 -26.62
CA MET A 856 -6.53 27.71 -26.98
C MET A 856 -7.71 27.33 -26.07
N MET A 857 -7.90 26.03 -25.84
CA MET A 857 -8.99 25.56 -24.98
C MET A 857 -8.80 25.96 -23.53
N THR A 858 -7.57 25.93 -23.02
CA THR A 858 -7.29 26.37 -21.65
C THR A 858 -7.62 27.86 -21.48
N GLU A 859 -7.21 28.68 -22.44
CA GLU A 859 -7.52 30.10 -22.42
C GLU A 859 -9.04 30.34 -22.50
N LEU A 860 -9.74 29.51 -23.28
CA LEU A 860 -11.20 29.64 -23.42
C LEU A 860 -11.92 29.35 -22.10
N VAL A 861 -11.58 28.26 -21.39
CA VAL A 861 -12.26 27.94 -20.13
C VAL A 861 -11.97 29.00 -19.07
N ASN A 862 -10.77 29.58 -19.09
CA ASN A 862 -10.45 30.71 -18.18
C ASN A 862 -11.25 31.95 -18.55
N HIS A 863 -11.40 32.23 -19.82
CA HIS A 863 -12.18 33.35 -20.30
C HIS A 863 -13.66 33.21 -19.93
N LEU A 864 -14.17 31.96 -19.99
CA LEU A 864 -15.56 31.66 -19.60
C LEU A 864 -15.72 31.58 -18.08
N GLU A 865 -14.65 31.80 -17.33
CA GLU A 865 -14.61 31.85 -15.86
C GLU A 865 -14.98 30.52 -15.18
N PHE A 866 -14.70 29.40 -15.82
CA PHE A 866 -14.83 28.12 -15.18
C PHE A 866 -13.65 27.89 -14.21
N GLN A 867 -13.95 27.38 -13.03
CA GLN A 867 -12.91 26.96 -12.09
C GLN A 867 -12.38 25.59 -12.46
N HIS A 868 -11.12 25.33 -12.14
CA HIS A 868 -10.51 24.02 -12.37
C HIS A 868 -11.12 22.98 -11.43
N ILE A 869 -11.11 21.71 -11.86
CA ILE A 869 -11.71 20.60 -11.09
C ILE A 869 -11.07 20.43 -9.72
N SER A 870 -9.82 20.86 -9.54
CA SER A 870 -9.16 20.84 -8.25
C SER A 870 -9.86 21.71 -7.19
N GLU A 871 -10.74 22.62 -7.62
CA GLU A 871 -11.51 23.48 -6.72
C GLU A 871 -12.86 22.89 -6.33
N TYR A 872 -13.21 21.69 -6.81
CA TYR A 872 -14.50 21.08 -6.51
C TYR A 872 -14.66 20.80 -5.02
N ASP A 873 -15.78 21.21 -4.46
CA ASP A 873 -16.12 21.03 -3.06
C ASP A 873 -17.31 20.07 -2.96
N GLU A 874 -17.08 18.89 -2.37
CA GLU A 874 -18.08 17.84 -2.27
C GLU A 874 -19.28 18.23 -1.41
N GLU A 875 -19.11 19.16 -0.48
CA GLU A 875 -20.17 19.55 0.44
C GLU A 875 -21.05 20.70 -0.10
N GLU A 876 -20.67 21.31 -1.21
CA GLU A 876 -21.43 22.40 -1.81
C GLU A 876 -22.56 21.82 -2.67
N GLU A 877 -23.81 22.22 -2.36
CA GLU A 877 -24.96 21.86 -3.19
C GLU A 877 -25.00 22.76 -4.41
N ASN A 878 -25.50 22.22 -5.54
CA ASN A 878 -25.62 22.93 -6.81
C ASN A 878 -24.27 23.50 -7.26
N SER A 879 -23.25 22.65 -7.24
CA SER A 879 -21.91 23.03 -7.69
C SER A 879 -21.95 23.50 -9.15
N PRO A 880 -21.15 24.51 -9.50
CA PRO A 880 -21.02 24.91 -10.91
C PRO A 880 -20.23 23.86 -11.69
N HIS A 881 -20.05 24.13 -12.98
CA HIS A 881 -19.16 23.31 -13.81
C HIS A 881 -17.71 23.60 -13.43
N PHE A 882 -16.90 22.55 -13.47
CA PHE A 882 -15.44 22.62 -13.28
C PHE A 882 -14.77 22.05 -14.52
N TRP A 883 -13.71 22.70 -14.98
CA TRP A 883 -13.02 22.22 -16.17
C TRP A 883 -11.81 21.37 -15.78
N THR A 884 -11.45 20.46 -16.67
CA THR A 884 -10.21 19.70 -16.58
C THR A 884 -9.81 19.22 -17.96
N LYS A 885 -8.53 18.90 -18.10
CA LYS A 885 -8.03 18.09 -19.19
C LYS A 885 -8.17 16.63 -18.75
N ILE A 886 -8.72 15.78 -19.61
CA ILE A 886 -8.87 14.36 -19.31
C ILE A 886 -7.50 13.69 -19.37
N SER A 887 -7.12 12.99 -18.30
CA SER A 887 -5.85 12.26 -18.26
C SER A 887 -6.03 10.84 -18.80
N THR A 888 -6.93 10.06 -18.20
CA THR A 888 -7.23 8.70 -18.68
C THR A 888 -8.73 8.42 -18.58
N VAL A 889 -9.19 7.45 -19.38
CA VAL A 889 -10.58 6.98 -19.34
C VAL A 889 -10.53 5.46 -19.25
N GLU A 890 -11.07 4.91 -18.16
CA GLU A 890 -11.16 3.47 -17.98
C GLU A 890 -12.60 3.04 -18.22
N LYS A 891 -12.82 2.13 -19.16
CA LYS A 891 -14.15 1.63 -19.47
C LYS A 891 -14.39 0.35 -18.69
N LEU A 892 -15.51 0.33 -17.96
CA LEU A 892 -15.85 -0.73 -17.03
C LEU A 892 -17.29 -1.17 -17.27
N LYS A 893 -17.70 -2.26 -16.63
CA LYS A 893 -19.08 -2.74 -16.68
C LYS A 893 -19.57 -2.95 -15.25
N THR A 894 -20.84 -2.61 -15.03
CA THR A 894 -21.49 -2.90 -13.76
C THR A 894 -21.73 -4.42 -13.68
N LYS A 895 -22.14 -4.89 -12.50
CA LYS A 895 -22.47 -6.30 -12.31
C LYS A 895 -23.60 -6.76 -13.26
N LYS A 896 -24.46 -5.85 -13.68
CA LYS A 896 -25.54 -6.14 -14.63
C LYS A 896 -25.10 -6.01 -16.09
N GLY A 897 -23.80 -5.79 -16.32
CA GLY A 897 -23.24 -5.71 -17.64
C GLY A 897 -23.37 -4.36 -18.33
N LYS A 898 -23.85 -3.33 -17.66
CA LYS A 898 -24.01 -1.98 -18.24
C LYS A 898 -22.67 -1.25 -18.25
N PRO A 899 -22.28 -0.68 -19.39
CA PRO A 899 -21.01 0.02 -19.47
C PRO A 899 -21.03 1.35 -18.74
N TYR A 900 -19.91 1.67 -18.08
CA TYR A 900 -19.69 3.00 -17.51
C TYR A 900 -18.21 3.32 -17.63
N ALA A 901 -17.86 4.58 -17.39
CA ALA A 901 -16.47 5.01 -17.48
C ALA A 901 -16.03 5.64 -16.19
N ASN A 902 -14.78 5.39 -15.83
CA ASN A 902 -14.10 6.13 -14.76
C ASN A 902 -13.10 7.07 -15.42
N VAL A 903 -13.34 8.36 -15.30
CA VAL A 903 -12.53 9.41 -15.94
C VAL A 903 -11.60 9.99 -14.90
N ARG A 904 -10.30 9.98 -15.19
CA ARG A 904 -9.32 10.60 -14.30
C ARG A 904 -8.91 11.95 -14.86
N ALA A 905 -8.99 12.95 -14.01
CA ALA A 905 -8.64 14.32 -14.35
C ALA A 905 -7.13 14.54 -14.21
N GLU A 906 -6.64 15.68 -14.71
CA GLU A 906 -5.19 15.95 -14.69
C GLU A 906 -4.66 16.18 -13.27
N ASP A 907 -5.51 16.50 -12.32
CA ASP A 907 -5.11 16.69 -10.92
C ASP A 907 -5.08 15.35 -10.15
N GLY A 908 -5.38 14.23 -10.82
CA GLY A 908 -5.39 12.92 -10.22
C GLY A 908 -6.74 12.49 -9.66
N SER A 909 -7.69 13.40 -9.53
CA SER A 909 -9.03 13.04 -9.07
C SER A 909 -9.78 12.31 -10.18
N SER A 910 -10.85 11.60 -9.82
CA SER A 910 -11.62 10.86 -10.80
C SER A 910 -13.12 11.06 -10.57
N PHE A 911 -13.89 10.78 -11.62
CA PHE A 911 -15.35 10.79 -11.53
C PHE A 911 -15.90 9.72 -12.48
N ARG A 912 -17.07 9.21 -12.12
CA ARG A 912 -17.73 8.19 -12.94
C ARG A 912 -18.72 8.83 -13.91
N VAL A 913 -18.82 8.23 -15.09
CA VAL A 913 -19.86 8.57 -16.06
C VAL A 913 -20.69 7.31 -16.26
N TRP A 914 -21.92 7.32 -15.75
CA TRP A 914 -22.77 6.14 -15.77
C TRP A 914 -23.35 5.90 -17.17
N HIS A 915 -23.83 4.68 -17.42
CA HIS A 915 -24.17 4.22 -18.77
C HIS A 915 -25.18 5.13 -19.49
N ASN A 916 -26.12 5.68 -18.76
CA ASN A 916 -27.16 6.53 -19.39
C ASN A 916 -26.60 7.86 -19.90
N LYS A 917 -25.51 8.35 -19.32
CA LYS A 917 -24.79 9.52 -19.85
C LYS A 917 -23.73 9.11 -20.86
N LEU A 918 -23.05 7.99 -20.58
CA LEU A 918 -21.92 7.54 -21.39
C LEU A 918 -22.32 7.29 -22.83
N GLN A 919 -23.50 6.73 -23.08
CA GLN A 919 -23.96 6.43 -24.44
C GLN A 919 -24.03 7.67 -25.32
N TYR A 920 -24.17 8.86 -24.73
CA TYR A 920 -24.27 10.11 -25.49
C TYR A 920 -22.96 10.87 -25.59
N CYS A 921 -21.95 10.54 -24.78
CA CYS A 921 -20.73 11.33 -24.72
C CYS A 921 -19.46 10.48 -24.83
N GLU A 922 -19.58 9.19 -25.08
CA GLU A 922 -18.43 8.29 -25.08
C GLU A 922 -17.31 8.76 -26.02
N ASP A 923 -17.68 9.26 -27.21
CA ASP A 923 -16.72 9.71 -28.21
C ASP A 923 -15.96 10.97 -27.79
N GLU A 924 -16.49 11.71 -26.83
CA GLU A 924 -15.87 12.95 -26.35
C GLU A 924 -15.00 12.74 -25.13
N LEU A 925 -15.12 11.59 -24.47
CA LEU A 925 -14.31 11.25 -23.31
C LEU A 925 -13.02 10.60 -23.79
N VAL A 926 -12.08 11.44 -24.19
CA VAL A 926 -10.80 11.02 -24.77
C VAL A 926 -9.67 11.71 -24.02
N PRO A 927 -8.62 10.98 -23.62
CA PRO A 927 -7.46 11.61 -23.01
C PRO A 927 -6.94 12.78 -23.84
N GLY A 928 -6.61 13.87 -23.16
CA GLY A 928 -6.13 15.09 -23.81
C GLY A 928 -7.20 16.11 -24.13
N LYS A 929 -8.47 15.74 -24.07
CA LYS A 929 -9.56 16.69 -24.31
C LYS A 929 -9.85 17.52 -23.08
N ILE A 930 -10.26 18.78 -23.28
CA ILE A 930 -10.74 19.66 -22.23
C ILE A 930 -12.26 19.49 -22.14
N VAL A 931 -12.75 19.31 -20.91
CA VAL A 931 -14.19 19.24 -20.66
C VAL A 931 -14.50 20.09 -19.43
N ALA A 932 -15.77 20.52 -19.34
CA ALA A 932 -16.28 21.14 -18.11
C ALA A 932 -17.40 20.26 -17.60
N VAL A 933 -17.34 19.88 -16.33
CA VAL A 933 -18.22 18.88 -15.75
C VAL A 933 -18.92 19.41 -14.52
N LYS A 934 -20.18 19.02 -14.37
CA LYS A 934 -20.95 19.26 -13.15
C LYS A 934 -21.00 17.92 -12.41
N LEU A 935 -20.54 17.91 -11.17
CA LEU A 935 -20.33 16.69 -10.41
C LEU A 935 -21.26 16.57 -9.22
N THR A 936 -21.56 15.32 -8.85
CA THR A 936 -22.19 15.00 -7.58
C THR A 936 -21.28 14.02 -6.84
N SER A 937 -21.44 13.95 -5.52
CA SER A 937 -20.70 13.00 -4.70
C SER A 937 -21.68 12.08 -3.97
N ASP A 938 -21.38 10.81 -3.96
CA ASP A 938 -22.16 9.83 -3.23
C ASP A 938 -21.21 8.87 -2.51
N ASN A 939 -21.74 7.77 -1.98
CA ASN A 939 -20.92 6.81 -1.24
C ASN A 939 -19.88 6.11 -2.12
N PHE A 940 -20.06 6.15 -3.45
CA PHE A 940 -19.11 5.56 -4.39
C PHE A 940 -18.06 6.58 -4.88
N GLY A 941 -18.17 7.83 -4.46
CA GLY A 941 -17.28 8.88 -4.88
C GLY A 941 -17.98 9.88 -5.81
N ARG A 942 -17.18 10.53 -6.66
CA ARG A 942 -17.71 11.54 -7.58
C ARG A 942 -18.32 10.92 -8.81
N SER A 943 -19.40 11.50 -9.29
CA SER A 943 -20.06 11.10 -10.54
C SER A 943 -20.49 12.34 -11.31
N LEU A 944 -20.57 12.20 -12.63
CA LEU A 944 -21.16 13.23 -13.48
C LEU A 944 -22.62 13.40 -13.05
N ALA A 945 -23.05 14.66 -12.88
CA ALA A 945 -24.39 14.95 -12.40
C ALA A 945 -25.45 14.54 -13.44
N TRP A 946 -26.69 14.38 -12.98
CA TRP A 946 -27.80 13.99 -13.84
C TRP A 946 -28.31 15.11 -14.73
N ASP A 947 -27.88 16.35 -14.49
CA ASP A 947 -28.32 17.52 -15.23
C ASP A 947 -28.07 17.35 -16.72
N ARG A 948 -28.92 17.93 -17.56
CA ARG A 948 -28.85 17.76 -19.00
C ARG A 948 -27.50 18.19 -19.59
N ASN A 949 -26.95 19.29 -19.11
CA ASN A 949 -25.67 19.84 -19.59
C ASN A 949 -24.54 19.63 -18.59
N SER A 950 -24.55 18.47 -17.91
CA SER A 950 -23.53 18.22 -16.91
C SER A 950 -22.14 18.01 -17.51
N LEU A 951 -22.05 17.62 -18.77
CA LEU A 951 -20.77 17.53 -19.49
C LEU A 951 -20.78 18.51 -20.66
N LEU A 952 -19.85 19.46 -20.62
CA LEU A 952 -19.63 20.38 -21.74
C LEU A 952 -18.37 19.93 -22.47
N THR A 953 -18.53 19.53 -23.70
CA THR A 953 -17.44 19.14 -24.59
C THR A 953 -16.72 20.36 -25.12
N GLU A 954 -15.59 20.16 -25.83
CA GLU A 954 -14.89 21.28 -26.48
C GLU A 954 -15.80 22.01 -27.47
N ASP A 955 -16.61 21.27 -28.21
CA ASP A 955 -17.57 21.92 -29.13
C ASP A 955 -18.60 22.76 -28.39
N ASN A 956 -19.09 22.24 -27.25
CA ASN A 956 -20.02 23.02 -26.41
C ASN A 956 -19.39 24.29 -25.89
N LEU A 957 -18.12 24.20 -25.47
CA LEU A 957 -17.40 25.37 -24.95
C LEU A 957 -17.17 26.42 -26.02
N LEU A 958 -16.85 25.99 -27.23
CA LEU A 958 -16.69 26.90 -28.36
C LEU A 958 -18.02 27.59 -28.71
N LYS A 959 -19.13 26.88 -28.61
CA LYS A 959 -20.45 27.48 -28.85
C LYS A 959 -20.79 28.52 -27.79
N LEU A 960 -20.43 28.26 -26.52
CA LEU A 960 -20.63 29.21 -25.46
C LEU A 960 -19.86 30.50 -25.75
N GLN A 961 -18.64 30.40 -26.27
CA GLN A 961 -17.83 31.54 -26.63
C GLN A 961 -18.56 32.38 -27.71
N GLN A 962 -19.11 31.71 -28.73
CA GLN A 962 -19.83 32.39 -29.80
C GLN A 962 -21.08 33.11 -29.29
N GLU A 963 -21.79 32.49 -28.33
CA GLU A 963 -22.99 33.10 -27.75
C GLU A 963 -22.69 34.35 -26.93
N LEU A 964 -21.48 34.45 -26.36
CA LEU A 964 -21.06 35.60 -25.57
C LEU A 964 -20.68 36.80 -26.44
N TYR A 965 -20.44 36.57 -27.74
CA TYR A 965 -20.15 37.61 -28.72
C TYR A 965 -21.30 37.70 -29.71
#